data_14df9189c3f4412a45bca7e6b17e3bb7
#
_entry.id   14df9189c3f4412a45bca7e6b17e3bb7
#
_cell.length_a   1.000
_cell.length_b   1.000
_cell.length_c   1.000
_cell.angle_alpha   90.00
_cell.angle_beta   90.00
_cell.angle_gamma   90.00
#
_symmetry.space_group_name_H-M   'P 1'
#
loop_
_entity.id
_entity.type
_entity.pdbx_description
1 polymer ?
#
loop_
_entity_poly.entity_id
_entity_poly.type
_entity_poly.pdbx_seq_one_letter_code
_entity_poly.pdbx_strand_id
1 'polypeptide(L)'
;MARKINLTDELKKCFGFNKFKGNQEAIINNLLDGKDTFVLMPTGGGKSLCYQLPSLLMEGTAIVISPLIALMKNQVDAMRNFSEEDGVAHFINSSLNKGAIDQVRADILAGKTKLLYVAPESLTKEENVEFLRSVKISFYAVDEAHCISEWGHDFRPEYRRIRPIINEIGKAPLIALTATATPKVQHDIQKNLGMVDAQVFKSSFNRPNLYYEVRAKTANIDRDIIKFIKNNPEKSGIIYCLSRKKVEDLAQILQANGINARPYHAGMDSLARTKNQDDFLMEKVDVIVATIAFGMGIDKPDVRFVIHYDIPKSLEGYYQETGRAGRDGGEGQCITFYTNKDLQKLEKFMQGKPVAEQEIGKQLLLETAAYAESSVCRRKTLLHYFGEEYTEENCGNCDNCLNPKKQVEAQELLCAVIEAIIAVKENFKADYIIDILQGRETSEVQAHLHEDLEVFGSGMGEEDKTWNAVIRQALIAGYLSKDVEHYGLLKVTEEGHKFLKKPKSFKITEDNDFEEVEEEVPARGGGSCAVDPALYSMLKDLRKKLSKKLEVPPYVIFQDPSLEAMATIYPVTLEELQNIPGVGAGKAKRYGEEFCKLIKRHCEENEIERPEDLRVRTVANKSKMKVSIIQAIDRKVALDDIALSKGIEFGELLDEVEAIVYSGTKLNIDYFLEEIMDEDHLLDIYDYFKESTTDKIDDALDELGDDFTEEEVRLVRIKFISEMAN
;
A
#
# COMPACT_ATOMS: atom_id res chain seq x y z
N MET A 1 -31.99 -41.47 -23.34
CA MET A 1 -32.13 -40.83 -22.00
C MET A 1 -30.73 -40.51 -21.51
N ALA A 2 -30.34 -39.27 -21.54
CA ALA A 2 -29.03 -38.86 -20.97
C ALA A 2 -29.05 -39.17 -19.45
N ARG A 3 -28.08 -39.93 -18.97
CA ARG A 3 -27.88 -40.15 -17.53
C ARG A 3 -27.80 -38.77 -16.87
N LYS A 4 -28.73 -38.43 -15.99
CA LYS A 4 -28.66 -37.24 -15.19
C LYS A 4 -27.43 -37.36 -14.32
N ILE A 5 -26.35 -36.63 -14.65
CA ILE A 5 -25.10 -36.62 -13.91
C ILE A 5 -25.38 -36.06 -12.52
N ASN A 6 -25.04 -36.78 -11.48
CA ASN A 6 -25.09 -36.26 -10.13
C ASN A 6 -23.82 -35.42 -9.90
N LEU A 7 -23.94 -34.10 -9.98
CA LEU A 7 -22.80 -33.17 -9.86
C LEU A 7 -22.08 -33.29 -8.50
N THR A 8 -22.81 -33.57 -7.42
CA THR A 8 -22.21 -33.75 -6.09
C THR A 8 -21.31 -35.00 -6.02
N ASP A 9 -21.72 -36.09 -6.69
CA ASP A 9 -20.89 -37.29 -6.75
C ASP A 9 -19.63 -37.06 -7.59
N GLU A 10 -19.75 -36.35 -8.72
CA GLU A 10 -18.59 -35.98 -9.54
C GLU A 10 -17.67 -34.98 -8.85
N LEU A 11 -18.23 -34.01 -8.09
CA LEU A 11 -17.47 -33.08 -7.27
C LEU A 11 -16.60 -33.85 -6.24
N LYS A 12 -17.23 -34.80 -5.55
CA LYS A 12 -16.52 -35.63 -4.57
C LYS A 12 -15.45 -36.50 -5.22
N LYS A 13 -15.75 -37.11 -6.36
CA LYS A 13 -14.83 -37.96 -7.11
C LYS A 13 -13.63 -37.15 -7.64
N CYS A 14 -13.85 -35.99 -8.26
CA CYS A 14 -12.78 -35.23 -8.92
C CYS A 14 -12.00 -34.33 -7.97
N PHE A 15 -12.63 -33.75 -6.95
CA PHE A 15 -12.01 -32.71 -6.08
C PHE A 15 -12.08 -33.06 -4.58
N GLY A 16 -12.73 -34.15 -4.18
CA GLY A 16 -12.83 -34.55 -2.78
C GLY A 16 -13.84 -33.73 -1.96
N PHE A 17 -14.57 -32.78 -2.56
CA PHE A 17 -15.51 -31.93 -1.85
C PHE A 17 -16.90 -32.58 -1.75
N ASN A 18 -17.51 -32.50 -0.56
CA ASN A 18 -18.82 -33.11 -0.32
C ASN A 18 -20.03 -32.25 -0.70
N LYS A 19 -19.82 -30.93 -0.93
CA LYS A 19 -20.89 -29.98 -1.27
C LYS A 19 -20.35 -28.77 -2.03
N PHE A 20 -21.19 -28.19 -2.87
CA PHE A 20 -20.92 -26.92 -3.51
C PHE A 20 -21.05 -25.75 -2.55
N LYS A 21 -20.37 -24.65 -2.84
CA LYS A 21 -20.50 -23.36 -2.12
C LYS A 21 -21.43 -22.43 -2.92
N GLY A 22 -22.37 -21.78 -2.24
CA GLY A 22 -23.26 -20.78 -2.85
C GLY A 22 -23.89 -21.25 -4.16
N ASN A 23 -23.70 -20.48 -5.23
CA ASN A 23 -24.33 -20.71 -6.53
C ASN A 23 -23.54 -21.64 -7.48
N GLN A 24 -22.44 -22.27 -7.02
CA GLN A 24 -21.56 -23.05 -7.89
C GLN A 24 -22.31 -24.14 -8.68
N GLU A 25 -23.19 -24.92 -8.04
CA GLU A 25 -23.94 -25.98 -8.71
C GLU A 25 -24.86 -25.43 -9.82
N ALA A 26 -25.55 -24.32 -9.55
CA ALA A 26 -26.43 -23.66 -10.54
C ALA A 26 -25.63 -23.11 -11.73
N ILE A 27 -24.45 -22.53 -11.48
CA ILE A 27 -23.53 -22.02 -12.50
C ILE A 27 -23.07 -23.16 -13.40
N ILE A 28 -22.61 -24.26 -12.79
CA ILE A 28 -22.13 -25.45 -13.52
C ILE A 28 -23.23 -26.07 -14.37
N ASN A 29 -24.45 -26.22 -13.83
CA ASN A 29 -25.58 -26.73 -14.58
C ASN A 29 -25.93 -25.84 -15.79
N ASN A 30 -25.92 -24.51 -15.61
CA ASN A 30 -26.21 -23.59 -16.71
C ASN A 30 -25.19 -23.70 -17.86
N LEU A 31 -23.90 -23.87 -17.51
CA LEU A 31 -22.84 -24.08 -18.50
C LEU A 31 -22.95 -25.44 -19.19
N LEU A 32 -23.26 -26.51 -18.46
CA LEU A 32 -23.50 -27.85 -19.00
C LEU A 32 -24.71 -27.91 -19.93
N ASP A 33 -25.70 -27.06 -19.68
CA ASP A 33 -26.87 -26.88 -20.56
C ASP A 33 -26.52 -26.13 -21.89
N GLY A 34 -25.26 -25.74 -22.06
CA GLY A 34 -24.78 -25.02 -23.26
C GLY A 34 -25.15 -23.55 -23.30
N LYS A 35 -25.43 -22.93 -22.16
CA LYS A 35 -25.84 -21.51 -22.05
C LYS A 35 -24.66 -20.62 -21.62
N ASP A 36 -24.64 -19.41 -22.17
CA ASP A 36 -23.70 -18.36 -21.75
C ASP A 36 -23.97 -17.97 -20.30
N THR A 37 -22.90 -17.80 -19.52
CA THR A 37 -22.95 -17.66 -18.06
C THR A 37 -22.07 -16.51 -17.60
N PHE A 38 -22.62 -15.54 -16.91
CA PHE A 38 -21.84 -14.47 -16.28
C PHE A 38 -21.82 -14.65 -14.76
N VAL A 39 -20.61 -14.73 -14.20
CA VAL A 39 -20.38 -15.05 -12.78
C VAL A 39 -19.68 -13.89 -12.09
N LEU A 40 -20.35 -13.33 -11.10
CA LEU A 40 -19.81 -12.34 -10.18
C LEU A 40 -19.70 -12.97 -8.79
N MET A 41 -18.48 -13.32 -8.41
CA MET A 41 -18.20 -14.09 -7.19
C MET A 41 -16.95 -13.58 -6.50
N PRO A 42 -16.97 -13.24 -5.21
CA PRO A 42 -15.82 -12.67 -4.51
C PRO A 42 -14.61 -13.58 -4.52
N THR A 43 -13.44 -13.01 -4.22
CA THR A 43 -12.20 -13.77 -4.04
C THR A 43 -12.39 -14.80 -2.91
N GLY A 44 -11.90 -16.03 -3.10
CA GLY A 44 -12.14 -17.14 -2.15
C GLY A 44 -13.51 -17.83 -2.30
N GLY A 45 -14.38 -17.35 -3.17
CA GLY A 45 -15.69 -17.98 -3.46
C GLY A 45 -15.62 -19.28 -4.26
N GLY A 46 -14.44 -19.63 -4.80
CA GLY A 46 -14.24 -20.85 -5.58
C GLY A 46 -14.65 -20.73 -7.04
N LYS A 47 -14.39 -19.56 -7.68
CA LYS A 47 -14.66 -19.30 -9.10
C LYS A 47 -14.11 -20.37 -10.05
N SER A 48 -12.88 -20.83 -9.81
CA SER A 48 -12.22 -21.78 -10.69
C SER A 48 -12.97 -23.10 -10.82
N LEU A 49 -13.61 -23.57 -9.76
CA LEU A 49 -14.41 -24.80 -9.78
C LEU A 49 -15.57 -24.72 -10.79
N CYS A 50 -16.12 -23.51 -11.02
CA CYS A 50 -17.25 -23.29 -11.93
C CYS A 50 -16.92 -23.59 -13.40
N TYR A 51 -15.65 -23.62 -13.79
CA TYR A 51 -15.21 -24.05 -15.11
C TYR A 51 -14.34 -25.32 -15.07
N GLN A 52 -13.66 -25.62 -13.97
CA GLN A 52 -12.83 -26.82 -13.84
C GLN A 52 -13.68 -28.11 -13.85
N LEU A 53 -14.72 -28.20 -13.04
CA LEU A 53 -15.58 -29.39 -13.02
C LEU A 53 -16.30 -29.61 -14.35
N PRO A 54 -16.96 -28.62 -14.99
CA PRO A 54 -17.58 -28.80 -16.30
C PRO A 54 -16.58 -29.28 -17.37
N SER A 55 -15.34 -28.79 -17.36
CA SER A 55 -14.32 -29.20 -18.34
C SER A 55 -14.02 -30.70 -18.29
N LEU A 56 -14.06 -31.31 -17.12
CA LEU A 56 -13.86 -32.74 -16.95
C LEU A 56 -15.06 -33.55 -17.42
N LEU A 57 -16.27 -32.98 -17.36
CA LEU A 57 -17.53 -33.65 -17.68
C LEU A 57 -17.95 -33.51 -19.16
N MET A 58 -17.51 -32.44 -19.82
CA MET A 58 -17.85 -32.16 -21.22
C MET A 58 -16.83 -32.81 -22.18
N GLU A 59 -17.30 -33.12 -23.37
CA GLU A 59 -16.46 -33.61 -24.45
C GLU A 59 -15.70 -32.46 -25.10
N GLY A 60 -14.39 -32.63 -25.35
CA GLY A 60 -13.52 -31.61 -25.93
C GLY A 60 -12.62 -30.94 -24.89
N THR A 61 -12.03 -29.82 -25.29
CA THR A 61 -11.11 -29.02 -24.46
C THR A 61 -11.74 -27.66 -24.14
N ALA A 62 -11.80 -27.30 -22.88
CA ALA A 62 -12.19 -25.93 -22.46
C ALA A 62 -11.00 -24.98 -22.62
N ILE A 63 -11.26 -23.81 -23.19
CA ILE A 63 -10.25 -22.74 -23.37
C ILE A 63 -10.47 -21.70 -22.27
N VAL A 64 -9.50 -21.59 -21.35
CA VAL A 64 -9.54 -20.62 -20.25
C VAL A 64 -8.62 -19.44 -20.57
N ILE A 65 -9.19 -18.29 -20.79
CA ILE A 65 -8.44 -17.05 -21.06
C ILE A 65 -8.18 -16.35 -19.74
N SER A 66 -6.90 -16.19 -19.39
CA SER A 66 -6.47 -15.64 -18.11
C SER A 66 -5.31 -14.65 -18.30
N PRO A 67 -5.25 -13.55 -17.49
CA PRO A 67 -4.33 -12.45 -17.77
C PRO A 67 -2.90 -12.69 -17.28
N LEU A 68 -2.64 -13.71 -16.44
CA LEU A 68 -1.37 -13.86 -15.75
C LEU A 68 -0.77 -15.25 -15.88
N ILE A 69 0.49 -15.29 -16.31
CA ILE A 69 1.28 -16.52 -16.47
C ILE A 69 1.40 -17.30 -15.16
N ALA A 70 1.69 -16.62 -14.04
CA ALA A 70 1.82 -17.26 -12.73
C ALA A 70 0.51 -17.89 -12.26
N LEU A 71 -0.63 -17.24 -12.48
CA LEU A 71 -1.95 -17.76 -12.16
C LEU A 71 -2.25 -19.03 -12.97
N MET A 72 -1.99 -19.00 -14.27
CA MET A 72 -2.18 -20.17 -15.15
C MET A 72 -1.38 -21.37 -14.67
N LYS A 73 -0.09 -21.17 -14.33
CA LYS A 73 0.76 -22.24 -13.83
C LYS A 73 0.17 -22.86 -12.55
N ASN A 74 -0.18 -22.04 -11.57
CA ASN A 74 -0.76 -22.51 -10.31
C ASN A 74 -2.07 -23.30 -10.53
N GLN A 75 -2.93 -22.84 -11.45
CA GLN A 75 -4.19 -23.51 -11.77
C GLN A 75 -3.94 -24.85 -12.49
N VAL A 76 -2.97 -24.91 -13.40
CA VAL A 76 -2.59 -26.16 -14.08
C VAL A 76 -2.00 -27.15 -13.10
N ASP A 77 -1.09 -26.72 -12.22
CA ASP A 77 -0.47 -27.57 -11.21
C ASP A 77 -1.53 -28.10 -10.23
N ALA A 78 -2.49 -27.28 -9.82
CA ALA A 78 -3.62 -27.70 -8.99
C ALA A 78 -4.49 -28.76 -9.69
N MET A 79 -4.82 -28.55 -10.97
CA MET A 79 -5.62 -29.52 -11.73
C MET A 79 -4.90 -30.88 -11.92
N ARG A 80 -3.60 -30.85 -12.16
CA ARG A 80 -2.79 -32.07 -12.27
C ARG A 80 -2.74 -32.84 -10.94
N ASN A 81 -2.73 -32.14 -9.82
CA ASN A 81 -2.75 -32.79 -8.49
C ASN A 81 -4.09 -33.49 -8.17
N PHE A 82 -5.19 -33.09 -8.83
CA PHE A 82 -6.49 -33.74 -8.70
C PHE A 82 -6.71 -34.88 -9.73
N SER A 83 -5.82 -35.06 -10.70
CA SER A 83 -5.93 -36.05 -11.77
C SER A 83 -4.80 -37.05 -11.72
N GLU A 84 -5.08 -38.30 -12.11
CA GLU A 84 -4.06 -39.31 -12.33
C GLU A 84 -3.32 -39.13 -13.67
N GLU A 85 -3.82 -38.26 -14.55
CA GLU A 85 -3.28 -37.97 -15.89
C GLU A 85 -2.58 -36.60 -15.92
N ASP A 86 -1.28 -36.56 -16.18
CA ASP A 86 -0.47 -35.34 -16.27
C ASP A 86 -0.91 -34.38 -17.40
N GLY A 87 -1.54 -34.94 -18.45
CA GLY A 87 -2.01 -34.17 -19.61
C GLY A 87 -3.37 -33.49 -19.48
N VAL A 88 -4.06 -33.60 -18.34
CA VAL A 88 -5.43 -33.10 -18.14
C VAL A 88 -5.55 -31.59 -18.30
N ALA A 89 -4.53 -30.84 -17.91
CA ALA A 89 -4.46 -29.40 -18.02
C ALA A 89 -3.09 -28.93 -18.53
N HIS A 90 -3.13 -27.93 -19.41
CA HIS A 90 -1.97 -27.26 -19.96
C HIS A 90 -2.16 -25.75 -20.01
N PHE A 91 -1.07 -25.03 -20.28
CA PHE A 91 -1.14 -23.61 -20.61
C PHE A 91 -0.31 -23.30 -21.87
N ILE A 92 -0.68 -22.23 -22.59
CA ILE A 92 0.10 -21.66 -23.68
C ILE A 92 0.33 -20.18 -23.39
N ASN A 93 1.60 -19.78 -23.23
CA ASN A 93 2.01 -18.40 -23.06
C ASN A 93 3.42 -18.16 -23.62
N SER A 94 3.94 -16.96 -23.48
CA SER A 94 5.25 -16.55 -24.04
C SER A 94 6.47 -17.19 -23.34
N SER A 95 6.29 -17.90 -22.25
CA SER A 95 7.39 -18.55 -21.53
C SER A 95 7.72 -19.97 -22.03
N LEU A 96 6.84 -20.58 -22.83
CA LEU A 96 7.03 -21.92 -23.35
C LEU A 96 7.93 -21.93 -24.58
N ASN A 97 8.83 -22.92 -24.64
CA ASN A 97 9.59 -23.21 -25.83
C ASN A 97 8.76 -24.01 -26.86
N LYS A 98 9.26 -24.10 -28.11
CA LYS A 98 8.54 -24.74 -29.21
C LYS A 98 8.21 -26.20 -28.94
N GLY A 99 9.14 -26.98 -28.37
CA GLY A 99 8.91 -28.40 -28.06
C GLY A 99 7.82 -28.60 -27.02
N ALA A 100 7.73 -27.74 -26.00
CA ALA A 100 6.65 -27.77 -25.02
C ALA A 100 5.29 -27.44 -25.65
N ILE A 101 5.23 -26.47 -26.58
CA ILE A 101 4.01 -26.12 -27.31
C ILE A 101 3.56 -27.30 -28.18
N ASP A 102 4.49 -27.96 -28.88
CA ASP A 102 4.19 -29.12 -29.73
C ASP A 102 3.64 -30.29 -28.89
N GLN A 103 4.17 -30.51 -27.68
CA GLN A 103 3.63 -31.52 -26.75
C GLN A 103 2.21 -31.17 -26.30
N VAL A 104 1.94 -29.90 -25.93
CA VAL A 104 0.60 -29.44 -25.57
C VAL A 104 -0.39 -29.69 -26.71
N ARG A 105 -0.03 -29.35 -27.94
CA ARG A 105 -0.85 -29.58 -29.14
C ARG A 105 -1.13 -31.06 -29.36
N ALA A 106 -0.13 -31.94 -29.20
CA ALA A 106 -0.28 -33.39 -29.30
C ALA A 106 -1.26 -33.96 -28.26
N ASP A 107 -1.18 -33.52 -27.00
CA ASP A 107 -2.08 -33.95 -25.93
C ASP A 107 -3.52 -33.48 -26.14
N ILE A 108 -3.72 -32.27 -26.70
CA ILE A 108 -5.04 -31.77 -27.08
C ILE A 108 -5.64 -32.63 -28.19
N LEU A 109 -4.90 -32.91 -29.27
CA LEU A 109 -5.38 -33.71 -30.38
C LEU A 109 -5.64 -35.17 -29.98
N ALA A 110 -4.92 -35.67 -28.99
CA ALA A 110 -5.14 -37.00 -28.39
C ALA A 110 -6.37 -37.05 -27.47
N GLY A 111 -7.04 -35.88 -27.20
CA GLY A 111 -8.19 -35.79 -26.32
C GLY A 111 -7.89 -35.91 -24.82
N LYS A 112 -6.61 -35.89 -24.44
CA LYS A 112 -6.16 -35.93 -23.04
C LYS A 112 -6.43 -34.63 -22.30
N THR A 113 -6.22 -33.48 -22.97
CA THR A 113 -6.33 -32.16 -22.38
C THR A 113 -7.78 -31.73 -22.26
N LYS A 114 -8.23 -31.51 -21.03
CA LYS A 114 -9.57 -31.01 -20.71
C LYS A 114 -9.61 -29.51 -20.51
N LEU A 115 -8.52 -28.93 -20.04
CA LEU A 115 -8.35 -27.50 -19.79
C LEU A 115 -7.07 -26.98 -20.46
N LEU A 116 -7.22 -25.97 -21.29
CA LEU A 116 -6.12 -25.21 -21.86
C LEU A 116 -6.21 -23.76 -21.40
N TYR A 117 -5.26 -23.31 -20.60
CA TYR A 117 -5.12 -21.92 -20.21
C TYR A 117 -4.32 -21.14 -21.25
N VAL A 118 -4.84 -20.01 -21.70
CA VAL A 118 -4.21 -19.19 -22.76
C VAL A 118 -4.16 -17.73 -22.33
N ALA A 119 -3.00 -17.09 -22.49
CA ALA A 119 -2.89 -15.64 -22.34
C ALA A 119 -3.61 -14.94 -23.51
N PRO A 120 -4.28 -13.79 -23.30
CA PRO A 120 -4.95 -13.06 -24.36
C PRO A 120 -4.03 -12.76 -25.56
N GLU A 121 -2.77 -12.37 -25.28
CA GLU A 121 -1.75 -12.07 -26.30
C GLU A 121 -1.35 -13.32 -27.11
N SER A 122 -1.41 -14.49 -26.49
CA SER A 122 -1.13 -15.76 -27.17
C SER A 122 -2.32 -16.24 -27.99
N LEU A 123 -3.54 -15.95 -27.53
CA LEU A 123 -4.76 -16.26 -28.25
C LEU A 123 -4.87 -15.48 -29.56
N THR A 124 -4.31 -14.27 -29.64
CA THR A 124 -4.34 -13.42 -30.85
C THR A 124 -3.37 -13.87 -31.95
N LYS A 125 -2.46 -14.83 -31.69
CA LYS A 125 -1.53 -15.33 -32.70
C LYS A 125 -2.24 -16.23 -33.69
N GLU A 126 -2.10 -15.92 -34.99
CA GLU A 126 -2.77 -16.65 -36.08
C GLU A 126 -2.54 -18.17 -36.01
N GLU A 127 -1.31 -18.58 -35.73
CA GLU A 127 -0.93 -20.00 -35.57
C GLU A 127 -1.76 -20.71 -34.48
N ASN A 128 -2.07 -20.02 -33.36
CA ASN A 128 -2.89 -20.58 -32.29
C ASN A 128 -4.38 -20.60 -32.67
N VAL A 129 -4.85 -19.57 -33.36
CA VAL A 129 -6.24 -19.50 -33.87
C VAL A 129 -6.50 -20.63 -34.88
N GLU A 130 -5.59 -20.81 -35.84
CA GLU A 130 -5.69 -21.91 -36.83
C GLU A 130 -5.69 -23.29 -36.17
N PHE A 131 -4.79 -23.49 -35.20
CA PHE A 131 -4.76 -24.75 -34.44
C PHE A 131 -6.07 -25.00 -33.70
N LEU A 132 -6.59 -24.00 -32.98
CA LEU A 132 -7.81 -24.12 -32.18
C LEU A 132 -9.07 -24.34 -33.02
N ARG A 133 -9.11 -23.90 -34.28
CA ARG A 133 -10.19 -24.22 -35.24
C ARG A 133 -10.31 -25.72 -35.50
N SER A 134 -9.22 -26.46 -35.38
CA SER A 134 -9.21 -27.93 -35.57
C SER A 134 -9.59 -28.71 -34.33
N VAL A 135 -9.72 -28.03 -33.16
CA VAL A 135 -9.96 -28.65 -31.87
C VAL A 135 -11.46 -28.62 -31.54
N LYS A 136 -11.98 -29.71 -30.97
CA LYS A 136 -13.33 -29.70 -30.40
C LYS A 136 -13.32 -28.93 -29.09
N ILE A 137 -13.88 -27.72 -29.09
CA ILE A 137 -13.94 -26.86 -27.91
C ILE A 137 -15.22 -27.15 -27.16
N SER A 138 -15.10 -27.44 -25.85
CA SER A 138 -16.26 -27.67 -24.96
C SER A 138 -16.94 -26.36 -24.58
N PHE A 139 -16.18 -25.34 -24.16
CA PHE A 139 -16.61 -24.00 -23.86
C PHE A 139 -15.40 -23.07 -23.75
N TYR A 140 -15.68 -21.76 -23.72
CA TYR A 140 -14.69 -20.71 -23.38
C TYR A 140 -14.93 -20.21 -21.97
N ALA A 141 -13.87 -19.97 -21.20
CA ALA A 141 -13.91 -19.31 -19.91
C ALA A 141 -13.05 -18.04 -19.97
N VAL A 142 -13.61 -16.90 -19.64
CA VAL A 142 -12.89 -15.63 -19.52
C VAL A 142 -12.75 -15.34 -18.03
N ASP A 143 -11.56 -15.63 -17.51
CA ASP A 143 -11.23 -15.35 -16.12
C ASP A 143 -10.76 -13.89 -15.98
N GLU A 144 -10.96 -13.30 -14.81
CA GLU A 144 -10.75 -11.86 -14.54
C GLU A 144 -11.38 -10.97 -15.62
N ALA A 145 -12.64 -11.26 -15.97
CA ALA A 145 -13.34 -10.60 -17.07
C ALA A 145 -13.44 -9.08 -16.95
N HIS A 146 -13.24 -8.52 -15.73
CA HIS A 146 -13.18 -7.08 -15.51
C HIS A 146 -12.05 -6.39 -16.31
N CYS A 147 -11.01 -7.14 -16.72
CA CYS A 147 -9.93 -6.61 -17.57
C CYS A 147 -10.40 -6.11 -18.93
N ILE A 148 -11.61 -6.43 -19.37
CA ILE A 148 -12.19 -5.96 -20.64
C ILE A 148 -12.64 -4.50 -20.59
N SER A 149 -12.93 -3.99 -19.39
CA SER A 149 -13.53 -2.67 -19.17
C SER A 149 -12.46 -1.60 -18.90
N GLU A 150 -12.55 -0.48 -19.61
CA GLU A 150 -11.75 0.72 -19.33
C GLU A 150 -12.06 1.35 -17.96
N TRP A 151 -13.23 1.05 -17.44
CA TRP A 151 -13.67 1.47 -16.12
C TRP A 151 -13.22 0.52 -15.01
N GLY A 152 -12.61 -0.60 -15.38
CA GLY A 152 -12.02 -1.55 -14.43
C GLY A 152 -10.63 -1.09 -13.98
N HIS A 153 -10.23 -1.52 -12.81
CA HIS A 153 -8.94 -1.16 -12.19
C HIS A 153 -7.71 -1.79 -12.87
N ASP A 154 -7.89 -2.82 -13.71
CA ASP A 154 -6.83 -3.51 -14.47
C ASP A 154 -7.27 -3.70 -15.94
N PHE A 155 -7.51 -2.60 -16.64
CA PHE A 155 -7.88 -2.64 -18.05
C PHE A 155 -6.76 -3.21 -18.92
N ARG A 156 -7.11 -4.14 -19.82
CA ARG A 156 -6.20 -4.76 -20.79
C ARG A 156 -6.84 -4.74 -22.17
N PRO A 157 -6.30 -3.96 -23.11
CA PRO A 157 -6.86 -3.83 -24.47
C PRO A 157 -7.03 -5.17 -25.20
N GLU A 158 -6.17 -6.16 -24.91
CA GLU A 158 -6.21 -7.50 -25.50
C GLU A 158 -7.52 -8.23 -25.18
N TYR A 159 -8.14 -7.96 -24.02
CA TYR A 159 -9.41 -8.55 -23.64
C TYR A 159 -10.57 -8.16 -24.56
N ARG A 160 -10.53 -6.98 -25.19
CA ARG A 160 -11.54 -6.54 -26.17
C ARG A 160 -11.48 -7.33 -27.48
N ARG A 161 -10.37 -8.01 -27.75
CA ARG A 161 -10.19 -8.86 -28.94
C ARG A 161 -10.72 -10.29 -28.73
N ILE A 162 -11.06 -10.68 -27.50
CA ILE A 162 -11.46 -12.06 -27.16
C ILE A 162 -12.70 -12.47 -27.95
N ARG A 163 -13.77 -11.68 -27.97
CA ARG A 163 -15.01 -12.05 -28.65
C ARG A 163 -14.87 -12.22 -30.17
N PRO A 164 -14.22 -11.30 -30.89
CA PRO A 164 -13.89 -11.49 -32.30
C PRO A 164 -13.14 -12.80 -32.56
N ILE A 165 -12.11 -13.12 -31.76
CA ILE A 165 -11.29 -14.32 -31.90
C ILE A 165 -12.09 -15.60 -31.62
N ILE A 166 -12.92 -15.62 -30.57
CA ILE A 166 -13.83 -16.74 -30.29
C ILE A 166 -14.75 -17.00 -31.49
N ASN A 167 -15.31 -15.96 -32.11
CA ASN A 167 -16.17 -16.10 -33.27
C ASN A 167 -15.42 -16.67 -34.49
N GLU A 168 -14.12 -16.41 -34.59
CA GLU A 168 -13.25 -16.92 -35.65
C GLU A 168 -12.85 -18.37 -35.43
N ILE A 169 -12.58 -18.78 -34.18
CA ILE A 169 -12.23 -20.15 -33.83
C ILE A 169 -13.45 -21.08 -33.97
N GLY A 170 -14.58 -20.74 -33.36
CA GLY A 170 -15.80 -21.51 -33.43
C GLY A 170 -16.74 -21.24 -32.26
N LYS A 171 -18.04 -21.44 -32.47
CA LYS A 171 -19.08 -21.22 -31.44
C LYS A 171 -19.05 -22.33 -30.39
N ALA A 172 -18.96 -21.93 -29.13
CA ALA A 172 -19.17 -22.76 -27.95
C ALA A 172 -19.74 -21.88 -26.83
N PRO A 173 -20.31 -22.45 -25.76
CA PRO A 173 -20.78 -21.68 -24.60
C PRO A 173 -19.65 -20.84 -24.00
N LEU A 174 -19.98 -19.69 -23.44
CA LEU A 174 -19.03 -18.77 -22.83
C LEU A 174 -19.38 -18.55 -21.36
N ILE A 175 -18.43 -18.75 -20.48
CA ILE A 175 -18.51 -18.36 -19.08
C ILE A 175 -17.51 -17.23 -18.80
N ALA A 176 -18.00 -16.09 -18.32
CA ALA A 176 -17.17 -14.97 -17.88
C ALA A 176 -17.23 -14.84 -16.36
N LEU A 177 -16.06 -14.74 -15.72
CA LEU A 177 -15.94 -14.74 -14.27
C LEU A 177 -15.11 -13.55 -13.81
N THR A 178 -15.57 -12.90 -12.74
CA THR A 178 -14.77 -11.87 -12.05
C THR A 178 -15.12 -11.80 -10.57
N ALA A 179 -14.15 -11.32 -9.77
CA ALA A 179 -14.37 -11.05 -8.34
C ALA A 179 -14.81 -9.62 -8.07
N THR A 180 -14.50 -8.70 -8.97
CA THR A 180 -14.65 -7.26 -8.77
C THR A 180 -15.23 -6.63 -10.03
N ALA A 181 -16.48 -6.22 -9.96
CA ALA A 181 -17.11 -5.45 -11.03
C ALA A 181 -18.26 -4.62 -10.49
N THR A 182 -18.15 -3.31 -10.61
CA THR A 182 -19.25 -2.37 -10.38
C THR A 182 -20.36 -2.61 -11.41
N PRO A 183 -21.58 -2.13 -11.22
CA PRO A 183 -22.66 -2.30 -12.19
C PRO A 183 -22.28 -1.87 -13.61
N LYS A 184 -21.51 -0.79 -13.75
CA LYS A 184 -21.00 -0.33 -15.04
C LYS A 184 -20.03 -1.32 -15.69
N VAL A 185 -19.06 -1.82 -14.91
CA VAL A 185 -18.09 -2.82 -15.39
C VAL A 185 -18.82 -4.11 -15.78
N GLN A 186 -19.84 -4.54 -15.03
CA GLN A 186 -20.68 -5.70 -15.37
C GLN A 186 -21.35 -5.53 -16.74
N HIS A 187 -21.96 -4.36 -16.99
CA HIS A 187 -22.58 -4.05 -18.27
C HIS A 187 -21.55 -4.06 -19.42
N ASP A 188 -20.42 -3.47 -19.19
CA ASP A 188 -19.33 -3.39 -20.18
C ASP A 188 -18.75 -4.77 -20.53
N ILE A 189 -18.60 -5.66 -19.55
CA ILE A 189 -18.23 -7.07 -19.76
C ILE A 189 -19.24 -7.77 -20.67
N GLN A 190 -20.53 -7.70 -20.32
CA GLN A 190 -21.60 -8.38 -21.07
C GLN A 190 -21.67 -7.85 -22.50
N LYS A 191 -21.55 -6.54 -22.70
CA LYS A 191 -21.58 -5.90 -24.02
C LYS A 191 -20.38 -6.34 -24.89
N ASN A 192 -19.17 -6.23 -24.36
CA ASN A 192 -17.95 -6.53 -25.14
C ASN A 192 -17.78 -8.03 -25.43
N LEU A 193 -18.25 -8.91 -24.55
CA LEU A 193 -18.27 -10.35 -24.78
C LEU A 193 -19.50 -10.83 -25.55
N GLY A 194 -20.46 -9.95 -25.87
CA GLY A 194 -21.71 -10.31 -26.55
C GLY A 194 -22.59 -11.24 -25.70
N MET A 195 -22.62 -11.02 -24.38
CA MET A 195 -23.31 -11.83 -23.38
C MET A 195 -24.50 -11.09 -22.74
N VAL A 196 -25.15 -10.21 -23.47
CA VAL A 196 -26.24 -9.39 -22.92
C VAL A 196 -27.43 -10.27 -22.42
N ASP A 197 -27.67 -11.39 -23.09
CA ASP A 197 -28.73 -12.35 -22.74
C ASP A 197 -28.21 -13.49 -21.83
N ALA A 198 -26.98 -13.46 -21.39
CA ALA A 198 -26.42 -14.49 -20.53
C ALA A 198 -27.04 -14.49 -19.14
N GLN A 199 -27.17 -15.68 -18.55
CA GLN A 199 -27.63 -15.79 -17.18
C GLN A 199 -26.57 -15.26 -16.21
N VAL A 200 -26.95 -14.31 -15.36
CA VAL A 200 -26.08 -13.68 -14.39
C VAL A 200 -26.24 -14.35 -13.03
N PHE A 201 -25.13 -14.80 -12.48
CA PHE A 201 -25.03 -15.33 -11.11
C PHE A 201 -24.21 -14.40 -10.26
N LYS A 202 -24.86 -13.76 -9.29
CA LYS A 202 -24.19 -12.86 -8.34
C LYS A 202 -24.12 -13.52 -6.97
N SER A 203 -22.90 -13.54 -6.39
CA SER A 203 -22.70 -13.83 -4.98
C SER A 203 -22.48 -12.50 -4.25
N SER A 204 -22.86 -12.46 -2.98
CA SER A 204 -22.61 -11.27 -2.16
C SER A 204 -21.15 -10.94 -2.06
N PHE A 205 -20.82 -9.65 -2.14
CA PHE A 205 -19.48 -9.11 -1.85
C PHE A 205 -19.18 -9.06 -0.36
N ASN A 206 -20.16 -9.33 0.49
CA ASN A 206 -19.99 -9.26 1.92
C ASN A 206 -19.01 -10.35 2.43
N ARG A 207 -18.00 -9.91 3.15
CA ARG A 207 -17.02 -10.75 3.84
C ARG A 207 -17.13 -10.50 5.35
N PRO A 208 -18.09 -11.12 6.06
CA PRO A 208 -18.39 -10.82 7.46
C PRO A 208 -17.21 -11.14 8.40
N ASN A 209 -16.32 -12.03 7.98
CA ASN A 209 -15.12 -12.42 8.73
C ASN A 209 -13.96 -11.39 8.64
N LEU A 210 -14.09 -10.33 7.82
CA LEU A 210 -13.06 -9.32 7.69
C LEU A 210 -13.39 -8.09 8.54
N TYR A 211 -12.45 -7.66 9.34
CA TYR A 211 -12.45 -6.38 10.03
C TYR A 211 -11.81 -5.31 9.14
N TYR A 212 -12.44 -4.13 9.02
CA TYR A 212 -11.93 -3.02 8.21
C TYR A 212 -11.63 -1.82 9.09
N GLU A 213 -10.46 -1.23 8.91
CA GLU A 213 -10.01 -0.05 9.65
C GLU A 213 -9.20 0.89 8.78
N VAL A 214 -9.41 2.20 8.91
CA VAL A 214 -8.59 3.24 8.32
C VAL A 214 -7.95 4.07 9.43
N ARG A 215 -6.63 4.19 9.40
CA ARG A 215 -5.81 4.92 10.37
C ARG A 215 -5.13 6.12 9.72
N ALA A 216 -4.94 7.18 10.48
CA ALA A 216 -4.11 8.29 10.04
C ALA A 216 -2.68 7.83 9.76
N LYS A 217 -2.11 8.29 8.65
CA LYS A 217 -0.73 8.01 8.27
C LYS A 217 0.18 9.05 8.89
N THR A 218 0.76 8.73 10.03
CA THR A 218 1.69 9.59 10.78
C THR A 218 3.15 9.23 10.51
N ALA A 219 4.09 10.01 11.05
CA ALA A 219 5.51 9.69 11.03
C ALA A 219 5.84 8.36 11.73
N ASN A 220 4.96 7.86 12.60
CA ASN A 220 5.12 6.64 13.40
C ASN A 220 4.55 5.38 12.76
N ILE A 221 4.12 5.41 11.49
CA ILE A 221 3.46 4.28 10.81
C ILE A 221 4.27 2.97 10.89
N ASP A 222 5.59 3.01 10.71
CA ASP A 222 6.45 1.82 10.77
C ASP A 222 6.41 1.19 12.17
N ARG A 223 6.37 2.02 13.21
CA ARG A 223 6.21 1.60 14.62
C ARG A 223 4.84 0.95 14.86
N ASP A 224 3.78 1.56 14.34
CA ASP A 224 2.42 1.04 14.51
C ASP A 224 2.25 -0.32 13.84
N ILE A 225 2.84 -0.50 12.65
CA ILE A 225 2.85 -1.79 11.95
C ILE A 225 3.62 -2.84 12.76
N ILE A 226 4.80 -2.53 13.27
CA ILE A 226 5.60 -3.46 14.07
C ILE A 226 4.86 -3.85 15.35
N LYS A 227 4.27 -2.87 16.06
CA LYS A 227 3.46 -3.12 17.26
C LYS A 227 2.28 -4.03 16.92
N PHE A 228 1.58 -3.76 15.82
CA PHE A 228 0.46 -4.59 15.39
C PHE A 228 0.89 -6.04 15.13
N ILE A 229 1.99 -6.27 14.40
CA ILE A 229 2.48 -7.63 14.08
C ILE A 229 2.93 -8.35 15.36
N LYS A 230 3.66 -7.68 16.25
CA LYS A 230 4.11 -8.26 17.52
C LYS A 230 2.94 -8.62 18.45
N ASN A 231 1.84 -7.88 18.41
CA ASN A 231 0.60 -8.20 19.16
C ASN A 231 -0.22 -9.31 18.49
N ASN A 232 0.17 -9.75 17.28
CA ASN A 232 -0.45 -10.83 16.55
C ASN A 232 0.59 -11.89 16.16
N PRO A 233 1.26 -12.54 17.13
CA PRO A 233 2.31 -13.51 16.85
C PRO A 233 1.75 -14.70 16.07
N GLU A 234 2.62 -15.32 15.26
CA GLU A 234 2.30 -16.51 14.44
C GLU A 234 1.19 -16.31 13.39
N LYS A 235 0.78 -15.05 13.14
CA LYS A 235 -0.20 -14.74 12.10
C LYS A 235 0.48 -14.31 10.81
N SER A 236 0.11 -14.94 9.70
CA SER A 236 0.61 -14.56 8.39
C SER A 236 -0.11 -13.32 7.85
N GLY A 237 0.63 -12.45 7.16
CA GLY A 237 0.08 -11.22 6.63
C GLY A 237 0.77 -10.67 5.40
N ILE A 238 0.09 -9.72 4.76
CA ILE A 238 0.58 -9.02 3.57
C ILE A 238 0.53 -7.51 3.85
N ILE A 239 1.62 -6.81 3.51
CA ILE A 239 1.69 -5.35 3.62
C ILE A 239 1.91 -4.77 2.22
N TYR A 240 0.98 -3.96 1.75
CA TYR A 240 1.05 -3.31 0.46
C TYR A 240 1.66 -1.92 0.54
N CYS A 241 2.67 -1.65 -0.28
CA CYS A 241 3.32 -0.35 -0.43
C CYS A 241 3.29 0.08 -1.89
N LEU A 242 3.22 1.40 -2.14
CA LEU A 242 3.16 1.96 -3.48
C LEU A 242 4.50 1.84 -4.24
N SER A 243 5.64 1.98 -3.57
CA SER A 243 6.95 1.99 -4.20
C SER A 243 7.80 0.77 -3.86
N ARG A 244 8.62 0.32 -4.84
CA ARG A 244 9.58 -0.78 -4.68
C ARG A 244 10.57 -0.50 -3.55
N LYS A 245 11.08 0.74 -3.48
CA LYS A 245 12.01 1.17 -2.43
C LYS A 245 11.39 1.01 -1.04
N LYS A 246 10.14 1.49 -0.84
CA LYS A 246 9.47 1.36 0.46
C LYS A 246 9.23 -0.11 0.84
N VAL A 247 8.95 -0.98 -0.14
CA VAL A 247 8.84 -2.44 0.08
C VAL A 247 10.14 -3.01 0.66
N GLU A 248 11.27 -2.68 0.06
CA GLU A 248 12.59 -3.14 0.53
C GLU A 248 12.93 -2.56 1.89
N ASP A 249 12.78 -1.24 2.07
CA ASP A 249 13.06 -0.54 3.32
C ASP A 249 12.21 -1.09 4.48
N LEU A 250 10.90 -1.25 4.28
CA LEU A 250 10.01 -1.75 5.32
C LEU A 250 10.29 -3.23 5.66
N ALA A 251 10.57 -4.07 4.66
CA ALA A 251 10.93 -5.47 4.90
C ALA A 251 12.20 -5.57 5.76
N GLN A 252 13.22 -4.74 5.50
CA GLN A 252 14.44 -4.68 6.30
C GLN A 252 14.15 -4.19 7.74
N ILE A 253 13.31 -3.17 7.90
CA ILE A 253 12.90 -2.66 9.22
C ILE A 253 12.20 -3.76 10.01
N LEU A 254 11.27 -4.50 9.39
CA LEU A 254 10.58 -5.61 10.04
C LEU A 254 11.55 -6.71 10.48
N GLN A 255 12.49 -7.10 9.60
CA GLN A 255 13.52 -8.10 9.91
C GLN A 255 14.41 -7.65 11.08
N ALA A 256 14.85 -6.38 11.09
CA ALA A 256 15.64 -5.81 12.18
C ALA A 256 14.91 -5.84 13.54
N ASN A 257 13.58 -5.86 13.51
CA ASN A 257 12.72 -5.95 14.69
C ASN A 257 12.29 -7.40 15.03
N GLY A 258 12.93 -8.40 14.43
CA GLY A 258 12.70 -9.82 14.69
C GLY A 258 11.44 -10.38 14.02
N ILE A 259 10.86 -9.69 13.04
CA ILE A 259 9.72 -10.17 12.26
C ILE A 259 10.24 -10.87 11.00
N ASN A 260 9.82 -12.10 10.77
CA ASN A 260 10.20 -12.88 9.59
C ASN A 260 9.46 -12.39 8.34
N ALA A 261 9.94 -11.31 7.75
CA ALA A 261 9.36 -10.66 6.59
C ALA A 261 10.25 -10.79 5.34
N ARG A 262 9.64 -10.78 4.14
CA ARG A 262 10.35 -10.75 2.84
C ARG A 262 9.71 -9.72 1.91
N PRO A 263 10.53 -9.06 1.07
CA PRO A 263 10.03 -8.15 0.03
C PRO A 263 9.51 -8.93 -1.18
N TYR A 264 8.53 -8.32 -1.91
CA TYR A 264 8.05 -8.83 -3.19
C TYR A 264 7.63 -7.69 -4.12
N HIS A 265 8.31 -7.52 -5.25
CA HIS A 265 7.93 -6.56 -6.29
C HIS A 265 8.50 -6.95 -7.66
N ALA A 266 7.94 -6.40 -8.72
CA ALA A 266 8.29 -6.73 -10.10
C ALA A 266 9.77 -6.44 -10.50
N GLY A 267 10.46 -5.57 -9.75
CA GLY A 267 11.88 -5.26 -9.99
C GLY A 267 12.87 -6.26 -9.39
N MET A 268 12.38 -7.25 -8.63
CA MET A 268 13.23 -8.32 -8.08
C MET A 268 13.58 -9.35 -9.16
N ASP A 269 14.72 -10.03 -8.96
CA ASP A 269 15.06 -11.21 -9.74
C ASP A 269 13.95 -12.28 -9.67
N SER A 270 13.70 -12.95 -10.78
CA SER A 270 12.63 -13.93 -10.92
C SER A 270 12.73 -15.09 -9.93
N LEU A 271 13.96 -15.61 -9.70
CA LEU A 271 14.20 -16.71 -8.76
C LEU A 271 13.96 -16.28 -7.31
N ALA A 272 14.47 -15.09 -6.93
CA ALA A 272 14.26 -14.53 -5.60
C ALA A 272 12.77 -14.28 -5.33
N ARG A 273 12.04 -13.77 -6.33
CA ARG A 273 10.60 -13.51 -6.25
C ARG A 273 9.81 -14.80 -6.06
N THR A 274 10.09 -15.83 -6.87
CA THR A 274 9.45 -17.14 -6.73
C THR A 274 9.76 -17.75 -5.37
N LYS A 275 11.03 -17.71 -4.93
CA LYS A 275 11.43 -18.22 -3.62
C LYS A 275 10.69 -17.55 -2.46
N ASN A 276 10.60 -16.19 -2.47
CA ASN A 276 9.90 -15.47 -1.40
C ASN A 276 8.41 -15.81 -1.36
N GLN A 277 7.79 -16.02 -2.52
CA GLN A 277 6.41 -16.48 -2.63
C GLN A 277 6.23 -17.90 -2.09
N ASP A 278 7.08 -18.83 -2.50
CA ASP A 278 7.02 -20.23 -2.06
C ASP A 278 7.28 -20.33 -0.55
N ASP A 279 8.26 -19.60 -0.03
CA ASP A 279 8.55 -19.56 1.41
C ASP A 279 7.37 -19.03 2.23
N PHE A 280 6.60 -18.05 1.69
CA PHE A 280 5.36 -17.57 2.32
C PHE A 280 4.23 -18.61 2.27
N LEU A 281 4.05 -19.28 1.13
CA LEU A 281 3.05 -20.33 0.99
C LEU A 281 3.35 -21.54 1.88
N MET A 282 4.64 -21.86 2.08
CA MET A 282 5.12 -22.97 2.92
C MET A 282 5.31 -22.58 4.40
N GLU A 283 4.79 -21.44 4.84
CA GLU A 283 4.83 -20.94 6.22
C GLU A 283 6.25 -20.75 6.79
N LYS A 284 7.25 -20.60 5.91
CA LYS A 284 8.63 -20.27 6.30
C LYS A 284 8.83 -18.77 6.48
N VAL A 285 7.90 -17.98 6.00
CA VAL A 285 7.86 -16.51 6.11
C VAL A 285 6.48 -16.11 6.58
N ASP A 286 6.40 -15.24 7.58
CA ASP A 286 5.15 -14.82 8.20
C ASP A 286 4.54 -13.62 7.47
N VAL A 287 5.37 -12.70 6.96
CA VAL A 287 4.92 -11.44 6.38
C VAL A 287 5.57 -11.19 5.02
N ILE A 288 4.75 -10.88 4.03
CA ILE A 288 5.21 -10.35 2.75
C ILE A 288 4.96 -8.84 2.72
N VAL A 289 6.01 -8.07 2.45
CA VAL A 289 5.90 -6.65 2.12
C VAL A 289 5.97 -6.52 0.60
N ALA A 290 4.95 -5.98 -0.03
CA ALA A 290 4.83 -6.06 -1.48
C ALA A 290 4.28 -4.80 -2.13
N THR A 291 4.53 -4.65 -3.43
CA THR A 291 3.71 -3.83 -4.32
C THR A 291 2.50 -4.65 -4.81
N ILE A 292 1.60 -4.02 -5.57
CA ILE A 292 0.47 -4.71 -6.23
C ILE A 292 0.90 -5.91 -7.10
N ALA A 293 2.21 -6.06 -7.38
CA ALA A 293 2.73 -7.23 -8.09
C ALA A 293 2.57 -8.55 -7.31
N PHE A 294 2.45 -8.50 -5.98
CA PHE A 294 2.05 -9.63 -5.14
C PHE A 294 0.52 -9.67 -5.10
N GLY A 295 -0.05 -10.09 -6.20
CA GLY A 295 -1.47 -9.92 -6.45
C GLY A 295 -2.14 -11.20 -6.93
N MET A 296 -2.75 -11.13 -8.10
CA MET A 296 -3.50 -12.23 -8.70
C MET A 296 -2.66 -13.52 -8.73
N GLY A 297 -3.26 -14.64 -8.30
CA GLY A 297 -2.61 -15.95 -8.28
C GLY A 297 -2.02 -16.39 -6.94
N ILE A 298 -2.04 -15.57 -5.91
CA ILE A 298 -1.65 -15.97 -4.56
C ILE A 298 -2.87 -16.60 -3.87
N ASP A 299 -2.78 -17.88 -3.56
CA ASP A 299 -3.87 -18.65 -2.91
C ASP A 299 -3.40 -19.26 -1.58
N LYS A 300 -3.04 -18.40 -0.62
CA LYS A 300 -2.84 -18.77 0.78
C LYS A 300 -4.14 -18.53 1.54
N PRO A 301 -4.79 -19.59 2.09
CA PRO A 301 -6.12 -19.46 2.68
C PRO A 301 -6.15 -18.74 4.03
N ASP A 302 -5.07 -18.83 4.79
CA ASP A 302 -4.94 -18.47 6.20
C ASP A 302 -4.18 -17.15 6.42
N VAL A 303 -4.21 -16.23 5.47
CA VAL A 303 -3.73 -14.85 5.68
C VAL A 303 -4.62 -14.17 6.72
N ARG A 304 -4.04 -13.68 7.82
CA ARG A 304 -4.79 -13.11 8.95
C ARG A 304 -4.85 -11.59 8.94
N PHE A 305 -3.94 -10.93 8.23
CA PHE A 305 -4.02 -9.49 8.07
C PHE A 305 -3.52 -9.02 6.70
N VAL A 306 -4.14 -7.96 6.23
CA VAL A 306 -3.70 -7.18 5.07
C VAL A 306 -3.57 -5.73 5.50
N ILE A 307 -2.39 -5.17 5.35
CA ILE A 307 -2.10 -3.78 5.70
C ILE A 307 -1.78 -3.01 4.42
N HIS A 308 -2.46 -1.89 4.21
CA HIS A 308 -2.10 -0.92 3.19
C HIS A 308 -1.28 0.20 3.83
N TYR A 309 0.02 0.21 3.54
CA TYR A 309 0.91 1.30 3.92
C TYR A 309 0.56 2.59 3.18
N ASP A 310 0.19 2.46 1.93
CA ASP A 310 -0.34 3.49 1.06
C ASP A 310 -1.72 3.08 0.59
N ILE A 311 -2.64 4.05 0.47
CA ILE A 311 -3.98 3.80 -0.03
C ILE A 311 -3.93 3.25 -1.47
N PRO A 312 -4.72 2.23 -1.85
CA PRO A 312 -4.76 1.73 -3.21
C PRO A 312 -5.41 2.74 -4.17
N LYS A 313 -5.20 2.52 -5.47
CA LYS A 313 -5.68 3.43 -6.53
C LYS A 313 -7.19 3.37 -6.77
N SER A 314 -7.84 2.31 -6.32
CA SER A 314 -9.27 2.08 -6.50
C SER A 314 -9.83 1.17 -5.41
N LEU A 315 -11.14 1.24 -5.19
CA LEU A 315 -11.84 0.35 -4.24
C LEU A 315 -11.93 -1.09 -4.74
N GLU A 316 -11.90 -1.33 -6.05
CA GLU A 316 -11.79 -2.67 -6.62
C GLU A 316 -10.46 -3.32 -6.25
N GLY A 317 -9.35 -2.57 -6.43
CA GLY A 317 -8.02 -3.02 -6.00
C GLY A 317 -7.98 -3.28 -4.50
N TYR A 318 -8.51 -2.36 -3.72
CA TYR A 318 -8.64 -2.50 -2.26
C TYR A 318 -9.40 -3.77 -1.87
N TYR A 319 -10.57 -4.01 -2.48
CA TYR A 319 -11.38 -5.19 -2.22
C TYR A 319 -10.66 -6.48 -2.63
N GLN A 320 -9.96 -6.47 -3.76
CA GLN A 320 -9.21 -7.63 -4.24
C GLN A 320 -8.02 -7.95 -3.32
N GLU A 321 -7.32 -6.93 -2.83
CA GLU A 321 -6.17 -7.05 -1.94
C GLU A 321 -6.58 -7.46 -0.54
N THR A 322 -7.57 -6.81 0.06
CA THR A 322 -8.14 -7.19 1.37
C THR A 322 -8.82 -8.55 1.33
N GLY A 323 -9.41 -8.92 0.19
CA GLY A 323 -10.04 -10.23 -0.04
C GLY A 323 -9.08 -11.42 0.04
N ARG A 324 -7.77 -11.19 0.17
CA ARG A 324 -6.77 -12.25 0.43
C ARG A 324 -6.81 -12.73 1.87
N ALA A 325 -7.26 -11.88 2.80
CA ALA A 325 -7.40 -12.26 4.19
C ALA A 325 -8.58 -13.23 4.40
N GLY A 326 -8.41 -14.20 5.28
CA GLY A 326 -9.46 -15.08 5.77
C GLY A 326 -10.22 -15.85 4.67
N ARG A 327 -9.55 -16.37 3.65
CA ARG A 327 -10.20 -17.17 2.58
C ARG A 327 -10.74 -18.50 3.08
N ASP A 328 -10.17 -19.02 4.14
CA ASP A 328 -10.63 -20.22 4.87
C ASP A 328 -11.88 -19.97 5.72
N GLY A 329 -12.38 -18.73 5.79
CA GLY A 329 -13.49 -18.31 6.65
C GLY A 329 -13.06 -17.86 8.05
N GLY A 330 -11.78 -17.96 8.38
CA GLY A 330 -11.21 -17.42 9.61
C GLY A 330 -11.18 -15.89 9.60
N GLU A 331 -11.02 -15.29 10.78
CA GLU A 331 -10.95 -13.84 10.94
C GLU A 331 -9.77 -13.24 10.18
N GLY A 332 -9.99 -12.08 9.57
CA GLY A 332 -8.98 -11.30 8.89
C GLY A 332 -9.06 -9.82 9.25
N GLN A 333 -7.92 -9.17 9.43
CA GLN A 333 -7.84 -7.74 9.73
C GLN A 333 -7.30 -6.98 8.52
N CYS A 334 -8.05 -5.97 8.08
CA CYS A 334 -7.71 -5.12 6.94
C CYS A 334 -7.50 -3.70 7.44
N ILE A 335 -6.24 -3.26 7.50
CA ILE A 335 -5.85 -1.95 8.03
C ILE A 335 -5.29 -1.11 6.91
N THR A 336 -5.77 0.11 6.75
CA THR A 336 -5.30 1.04 5.73
C THR A 336 -4.81 2.32 6.38
N PHE A 337 -3.59 2.73 6.07
CA PHE A 337 -3.08 4.04 6.46
C PHE A 337 -3.37 5.05 5.36
N TYR A 338 -3.89 6.21 5.75
CA TYR A 338 -4.33 7.24 4.84
C TYR A 338 -3.90 8.64 5.28
N THR A 339 -3.53 9.47 4.32
CA THR A 339 -3.35 10.91 4.43
C THR A 339 -3.69 11.56 3.09
N ASN A 340 -4.16 12.81 3.10
CA ASN A 340 -4.48 13.57 1.88
C ASN A 340 -3.29 13.72 0.93
N LYS A 341 -2.05 13.69 1.43
CA LYS A 341 -0.84 13.68 0.60
C LYS A 341 -0.69 12.43 -0.28
N ASP A 342 -1.32 11.32 0.08
CA ASP A 342 -1.28 10.11 -0.74
C ASP A 342 -2.02 10.30 -2.07
N LEU A 343 -3.08 11.11 -2.10
CA LEU A 343 -3.82 11.45 -3.32
C LEU A 343 -2.90 12.16 -4.32
N GLN A 344 -2.17 13.18 -3.87
CA GLN A 344 -1.24 13.93 -4.71
C GLN A 344 -0.12 13.03 -5.29
N LYS A 345 0.36 12.05 -4.52
CA LYS A 345 1.35 11.10 -5.01
C LYS A 345 0.75 10.19 -6.08
N LEU A 346 -0.47 9.69 -5.87
CA LEU A 346 -1.14 8.80 -6.80
C LEU A 346 -1.54 9.52 -8.09
N GLU A 347 -1.95 10.78 -8.03
CA GLU A 347 -2.22 11.62 -9.21
C GLU A 347 -0.96 11.81 -10.07
N LYS A 348 0.21 11.98 -9.47
CA LYS A 348 1.49 12.05 -10.22
C LYS A 348 1.77 10.80 -11.04
N PHE A 349 1.36 9.62 -10.58
CA PHE A 349 1.52 8.37 -11.35
C PHE A 349 0.58 8.25 -12.56
N MET A 350 -0.43 9.12 -12.64
CA MET A 350 -1.34 9.17 -13.79
C MET A 350 -0.85 10.16 -14.87
N GLN A 351 0.07 11.04 -14.53
CA GLN A 351 0.65 11.99 -15.49
C GLN A 351 1.33 11.26 -16.66
N GLY A 352 1.09 11.75 -17.86
CA GLY A 352 1.63 11.14 -19.10
C GLY A 352 0.77 10.04 -19.72
N LYS A 353 -0.32 9.62 -19.07
CA LYS A 353 -1.33 8.73 -19.65
C LYS A 353 -2.31 9.51 -20.57
N PRO A 354 -3.05 8.82 -21.48
CA PRO A 354 -4.15 9.43 -22.21
C PRO A 354 -5.14 10.14 -21.27
N VAL A 355 -5.69 11.28 -21.72
CA VAL A 355 -6.59 12.12 -20.88
C VAL A 355 -7.78 11.32 -20.34
N ALA A 356 -8.39 10.46 -21.15
CA ALA A 356 -9.51 9.61 -20.69
C ALA A 356 -9.10 8.66 -19.55
N GLU A 357 -7.91 8.07 -19.60
CA GLU A 357 -7.39 7.22 -18.53
C GLU A 357 -7.08 8.02 -17.26
N GLN A 358 -6.59 9.27 -17.41
CA GLN A 358 -6.35 10.15 -16.26
C GLN A 358 -7.65 10.49 -15.54
N GLU A 359 -8.70 10.83 -16.29
CA GLU A 359 -10.02 11.17 -15.74
C GLU A 359 -10.65 9.98 -15.00
N ILE A 360 -10.63 8.79 -15.60
CA ILE A 360 -11.11 7.57 -14.95
C ILE A 360 -10.29 7.28 -13.69
N GLY A 361 -8.96 7.34 -13.80
CA GLY A 361 -8.08 7.08 -12.67
C GLY A 361 -8.29 8.06 -11.51
N LYS A 362 -8.50 9.34 -11.81
CA LYS A 362 -8.82 10.37 -10.82
C LYS A 362 -10.14 10.08 -10.12
N GLN A 363 -11.18 9.69 -10.88
CA GLN A 363 -12.48 9.33 -10.30
C GLN A 363 -12.35 8.13 -9.35
N LEU A 364 -11.67 7.05 -9.75
CA LEU A 364 -11.44 5.88 -8.90
C LEU A 364 -10.68 6.23 -7.61
N LEU A 365 -9.72 7.13 -7.73
CA LEU A 365 -8.95 7.61 -6.59
C LEU A 365 -9.81 8.43 -5.62
N LEU A 366 -10.67 9.32 -6.13
CA LEU A 366 -11.62 10.09 -5.31
C LEU A 366 -12.61 9.19 -4.58
N GLU A 367 -13.12 8.12 -5.21
CA GLU A 367 -13.98 7.14 -4.53
C GLU A 367 -13.23 6.42 -3.39
N THR A 368 -11.93 6.14 -3.59
CA THR A 368 -11.11 5.49 -2.55
C THR A 368 -10.84 6.45 -1.39
N ALA A 369 -10.57 7.72 -1.67
CA ALA A 369 -10.45 8.77 -0.66
C ALA A 369 -11.77 8.94 0.12
N ALA A 370 -12.88 9.01 -0.60
CA ALA A 370 -14.21 9.09 0.00
C ALA A 370 -14.53 7.93 0.95
N TYR A 371 -14.09 6.72 0.61
CA TYR A 371 -14.18 5.57 1.50
C TYR A 371 -13.30 5.73 2.74
N ALA A 372 -12.06 6.21 2.57
CA ALA A 372 -11.12 6.39 3.68
C ALA A 372 -11.64 7.43 4.69
N GLU A 373 -12.12 8.57 4.20
CA GLU A 373 -12.60 9.70 5.01
C GLU A 373 -13.96 9.44 5.67
N SER A 374 -14.80 8.63 5.05
CA SER A 374 -16.15 8.35 5.51
C SER A 374 -16.18 7.81 6.94
N SER A 375 -17.09 8.33 7.75
CA SER A 375 -17.47 7.82 9.07
C SER A 375 -18.64 6.84 9.04
N VAL A 376 -19.21 6.59 7.87
CA VAL A 376 -20.23 5.54 7.67
C VAL A 376 -19.59 4.16 7.79
N CYS A 377 -20.37 3.15 8.15
CA CYS A 377 -19.92 1.76 8.20
C CYS A 377 -19.10 1.39 6.96
N ARG A 378 -17.82 0.99 7.15
CA ARG A 378 -16.88 0.63 6.07
C ARG A 378 -17.46 -0.41 5.13
N ARG A 379 -18.10 -1.43 5.69
CA ARG A 379 -18.73 -2.52 4.94
C ARG A 379 -19.89 -2.02 4.10
N LYS A 380 -20.76 -1.19 4.67
CA LYS A 380 -21.91 -0.60 3.96
C LYS A 380 -21.44 0.24 2.78
N THR A 381 -20.44 1.07 2.98
CA THR A 381 -19.85 1.90 1.91
C THR A 381 -19.24 1.04 0.80
N LEU A 382 -18.50 -0.01 1.16
CA LEU A 382 -17.84 -0.90 0.20
C LEU A 382 -18.89 -1.71 -0.62
N LEU A 383 -19.90 -2.27 0.03
CA LEU A 383 -20.96 -3.01 -0.65
C LEU A 383 -21.78 -2.12 -1.57
N HIS A 384 -22.15 -0.91 -1.12
CA HIS A 384 -22.83 0.08 -1.95
C HIS A 384 -22.01 0.43 -3.21
N TYR A 385 -20.69 0.56 -3.11
CA TYR A 385 -19.81 0.80 -4.25
C TYR A 385 -19.95 -0.29 -5.34
N PHE A 386 -20.09 -1.55 -4.94
CA PHE A 386 -20.31 -2.68 -5.86
C PHE A 386 -21.79 -2.86 -6.28
N GLY A 387 -22.68 -1.95 -5.88
CA GLY A 387 -24.10 -2.00 -6.19
C GLY A 387 -24.87 -3.05 -5.39
N GLU A 388 -24.37 -3.43 -4.21
CA GLU A 388 -25.03 -4.32 -3.27
C GLU A 388 -25.65 -3.52 -2.11
N GLU A 389 -26.92 -3.72 -1.85
CA GLU A 389 -27.62 -3.12 -0.73
C GLU A 389 -27.28 -3.85 0.56
N TYR A 390 -26.85 -3.11 1.57
CA TYR A 390 -26.62 -3.63 2.93
C TYR A 390 -27.71 -3.11 3.86
N THR A 391 -28.63 -4.00 4.23
CA THR A 391 -29.85 -3.66 4.97
C THR A 391 -29.64 -3.42 6.47
N GLU A 392 -28.54 -3.94 7.03
CA GLU A 392 -28.20 -3.73 8.44
C GLU A 392 -27.78 -2.28 8.70
N GLU A 393 -28.09 -1.78 9.89
CA GLU A 393 -27.73 -0.42 10.28
C GLU A 393 -26.20 -0.25 10.35
N ASN A 394 -25.52 -1.23 10.94
CA ASN A 394 -24.05 -1.29 11.03
C ASN A 394 -23.58 -2.74 10.95
N CYS A 395 -22.27 -2.94 10.72
CA CYS A 395 -21.69 -4.28 10.63
C CYS A 395 -21.13 -4.83 11.95
N GLY A 396 -21.02 -4.01 12.98
CA GLY A 396 -20.41 -4.38 14.27
C GLY A 396 -18.92 -4.80 14.18
N ASN A 397 -18.30 -4.74 12.99
CA ASN A 397 -16.96 -5.27 12.72
C ASN A 397 -16.16 -4.35 11.76
N CYS A 398 -16.12 -3.05 12.07
CA CYS A 398 -15.23 -2.06 11.45
C CYS A 398 -14.96 -0.92 12.45
N ASP A 399 -13.93 -0.13 12.18
CA ASP A 399 -13.53 1.02 13.02
C ASP A 399 -14.69 1.98 13.30
N ASN A 400 -15.42 2.39 12.25
CA ASN A 400 -16.53 3.34 12.38
C ASN A 400 -17.73 2.79 13.18
N CYS A 401 -17.99 1.47 13.11
CA CYS A 401 -19.06 0.85 13.91
C CYS A 401 -18.67 0.66 15.36
N LEU A 402 -17.39 0.37 15.63
CA LEU A 402 -16.90 0.18 17.01
C LEU A 402 -16.67 1.50 17.72
N ASN A 403 -16.39 2.58 16.96
CA ASN A 403 -16.19 3.94 17.48
C ASN A 403 -17.11 4.93 16.75
N PRO A 404 -18.44 4.84 16.94
CA PRO A 404 -19.39 5.65 16.20
C PRO A 404 -19.26 7.13 16.55
N LYS A 405 -19.21 7.97 15.54
CA LYS A 405 -19.24 9.43 15.70
C LYS A 405 -20.65 9.91 16.02
N LYS A 406 -20.73 11.12 16.58
CA LYS A 406 -22.01 11.78 16.86
C LYS A 406 -22.74 12.06 15.54
N GLN A 407 -24.02 11.76 15.53
CA GLN A 407 -24.92 12.11 14.45
C GLN A 407 -25.44 13.54 14.64
N VAL A 408 -25.48 14.28 13.55
CA VAL A 408 -26.06 15.61 13.47
C VAL A 408 -27.23 15.62 12.49
N GLU A 409 -28.26 16.42 12.75
CA GLU A 409 -29.39 16.58 11.84
C GLU A 409 -28.96 17.37 10.61
N ALA A 410 -29.26 16.86 9.42
CA ALA A 410 -28.86 17.43 8.14
C ALA A 410 -30.01 17.46 7.12
N GLN A 411 -31.27 17.44 7.58
CA GLN A 411 -32.45 17.47 6.72
C GLN A 411 -32.43 18.70 5.78
N GLU A 412 -32.13 19.89 6.33
CA GLU A 412 -32.08 21.13 5.57
C GLU A 412 -30.93 21.14 4.54
N LEU A 413 -29.77 20.61 4.96
CA LEU A 413 -28.61 20.49 4.07
C LEU A 413 -28.88 19.54 2.90
N LEU A 414 -29.57 18.42 3.14
CA LEU A 414 -29.96 17.51 2.06
C LEU A 414 -30.96 18.16 1.10
N CYS A 415 -31.92 18.95 1.60
CA CYS A 415 -32.83 19.71 0.75
C CYS A 415 -32.04 20.68 -0.15
N ALA A 416 -31.10 21.45 0.42
CA ALA A 416 -30.26 22.38 -0.34
C ALA A 416 -29.46 21.69 -1.44
N VAL A 417 -28.85 20.53 -1.14
CA VAL A 417 -28.12 19.70 -2.13
C VAL A 417 -29.04 19.25 -3.26
N ILE A 418 -30.24 18.73 -2.94
CA ILE A 418 -31.19 18.26 -3.96
C ILE A 418 -31.66 19.43 -4.82
N GLU A 419 -31.99 20.59 -4.24
CA GLU A 419 -32.40 21.78 -4.95
C GLU A 419 -31.30 22.31 -5.88
N ALA A 420 -30.03 22.34 -5.42
CA ALA A 420 -28.89 22.75 -6.22
C ALA A 420 -28.69 21.80 -7.44
N ILE A 421 -28.78 20.47 -7.23
CA ILE A 421 -28.65 19.49 -8.32
C ILE A 421 -29.77 19.67 -9.37
N ILE A 422 -31.01 19.89 -8.95
CA ILE A 422 -32.15 20.15 -9.85
C ILE A 422 -31.94 21.47 -10.59
N ALA A 423 -31.55 22.54 -9.91
CA ALA A 423 -31.32 23.85 -10.50
C ALA A 423 -30.30 23.83 -11.64
N VAL A 424 -29.24 23.07 -11.50
CA VAL A 424 -28.22 22.87 -12.56
C VAL A 424 -28.55 21.71 -13.51
N LYS A 425 -29.81 21.25 -13.54
CA LYS A 425 -30.35 20.24 -14.46
C LYS A 425 -29.64 18.90 -14.40
N GLU A 426 -29.12 18.52 -13.24
CA GLU A 426 -28.48 17.25 -12.99
C GLU A 426 -27.26 16.96 -13.91
N ASN A 427 -26.53 17.98 -14.32
CA ASN A 427 -25.46 17.86 -15.31
C ASN A 427 -24.06 18.13 -14.72
N PHE A 428 -23.91 18.12 -13.41
CA PHE A 428 -22.65 18.45 -12.74
C PHE A 428 -22.27 17.46 -11.65
N LYS A 429 -20.97 17.43 -11.31
CA LYS A 429 -20.38 16.62 -10.27
C LYS A 429 -20.55 17.24 -8.88
N ALA A 430 -20.18 16.48 -7.83
CA ALA A 430 -20.32 16.91 -6.46
C ALA A 430 -19.56 18.23 -6.16
N ASP A 431 -18.32 18.36 -6.62
CA ASP A 431 -17.51 19.56 -6.38
C ASP A 431 -18.19 20.83 -6.92
N TYR A 432 -18.77 20.76 -8.11
CA TYR A 432 -19.50 21.86 -8.71
C TYR A 432 -20.77 22.21 -7.90
N ILE A 433 -21.50 21.21 -7.40
CA ILE A 433 -22.67 21.45 -6.54
C ILE A 433 -22.25 22.16 -5.25
N ILE A 434 -21.10 21.78 -4.69
CA ILE A 434 -20.53 22.44 -3.51
C ILE A 434 -20.15 23.89 -3.84
N ASP A 435 -19.53 24.16 -5.00
CA ASP A 435 -19.22 25.52 -5.44
C ASP A 435 -20.47 26.38 -5.55
N ILE A 436 -21.59 25.86 -6.09
CA ILE A 436 -22.87 26.56 -6.13
C ILE A 436 -23.39 26.87 -4.72
N LEU A 437 -23.41 25.88 -3.82
CA LEU A 437 -23.88 26.05 -2.44
C LEU A 437 -23.02 27.04 -1.67
N GLN A 438 -21.71 27.01 -1.88
CA GLN A 438 -20.74 27.91 -1.26
C GLN A 438 -20.71 29.31 -1.89
N GLY A 439 -21.38 29.53 -3.01
CA GLY A 439 -21.35 30.81 -3.72
C GLY A 439 -19.99 31.17 -4.31
N ARG A 440 -19.27 30.14 -4.83
CA ARG A 440 -17.96 30.33 -5.46
C ARG A 440 -18.11 30.68 -6.93
N GLU A 441 -17.66 31.86 -7.31
CA GLU A 441 -17.64 32.33 -8.70
C GLU A 441 -16.44 31.70 -9.46
N THR A 442 -16.49 30.38 -9.70
CA THR A 442 -15.50 29.70 -10.54
C THR A 442 -15.73 30.05 -12.02
N SER A 443 -14.69 29.86 -12.85
CA SER A 443 -14.81 30.08 -14.30
C SER A 443 -15.91 29.20 -14.94
N GLU A 444 -16.15 28.01 -14.39
CA GLU A 444 -17.18 27.08 -14.84
C GLU A 444 -18.57 27.59 -14.43
N VAL A 445 -18.75 28.09 -13.21
CA VAL A 445 -20.01 28.68 -12.74
C VAL A 445 -20.38 29.88 -13.59
N GLN A 446 -19.43 30.79 -13.85
CA GLN A 446 -19.63 31.97 -14.70
C GLN A 446 -19.96 31.61 -16.16
N ALA A 447 -19.31 30.56 -16.71
CA ALA A 447 -19.56 30.11 -18.08
C ALA A 447 -21.02 29.59 -18.28
N HIS A 448 -21.62 29.09 -17.20
CA HIS A 448 -23.01 28.59 -17.21
C HIS A 448 -24.03 29.59 -16.69
N LEU A 449 -23.60 30.80 -16.24
CA LEU A 449 -24.43 31.82 -15.59
C LEU A 449 -25.19 31.27 -14.38
N HIS A 450 -24.56 30.40 -13.63
CA HIS A 450 -25.19 29.79 -12.46
C HIS A 450 -25.01 30.59 -11.17
N GLU A 451 -24.26 31.71 -11.21
CA GLU A 451 -24.23 32.74 -10.16
C GLU A 451 -25.58 33.43 -9.98
N ASP A 452 -26.44 33.42 -11.01
CA ASP A 452 -27.79 34.00 -10.97
C ASP A 452 -28.86 33.06 -10.39
N LEU A 453 -28.51 31.80 -10.01
CA LEU A 453 -29.47 30.87 -9.45
C LEU A 453 -29.82 31.22 -8.00
N GLU A 454 -31.10 31.03 -7.61
CA GLU A 454 -31.55 31.24 -6.22
C GLU A 454 -30.79 30.42 -5.19
N VAL A 455 -30.30 29.25 -5.61
CA VAL A 455 -29.52 28.31 -4.75
C VAL A 455 -28.06 28.74 -4.61
N PHE A 456 -27.57 29.67 -5.41
CA PHE A 456 -26.19 30.13 -5.35
C PHE A 456 -25.88 30.81 -4.01
N GLY A 457 -24.86 30.28 -3.29
CA GLY A 457 -24.48 30.79 -1.98
C GLY A 457 -25.43 30.44 -0.83
N SER A 458 -26.45 29.60 -1.07
CA SER A 458 -27.41 29.22 -0.03
C SER A 458 -26.78 28.44 1.13
N GLY A 459 -25.58 27.92 0.95
CA GLY A 459 -24.86 27.06 1.90
C GLY A 459 -23.54 27.64 2.41
N MET A 460 -23.29 28.93 2.26
CA MET A 460 -22.02 29.60 2.63
C MET A 460 -21.62 29.46 4.12
N GLY A 461 -22.51 29.02 4.99
CA GLY A 461 -22.23 28.84 6.42
C GLY A 461 -21.62 27.50 6.80
N GLU A 462 -21.54 26.56 5.86
CA GLU A 462 -21.09 25.20 6.10
C GLU A 462 -19.74 24.93 5.42
N GLU A 463 -18.95 24.01 5.96
CA GLU A 463 -17.67 23.61 5.36
C GLU A 463 -17.85 22.62 4.21
N ASP A 464 -16.90 22.57 3.27
CA ASP A 464 -16.89 21.59 2.17
C ASP A 464 -16.96 20.15 2.67
N LYS A 465 -16.32 19.86 3.81
CA LYS A 465 -16.35 18.53 4.45
C LYS A 465 -17.79 18.13 4.81
N THR A 466 -18.58 19.06 5.34
CA THR A 466 -19.99 18.83 5.67
C THR A 466 -20.80 18.51 4.40
N TRP A 467 -20.64 19.29 3.33
CA TRP A 467 -21.32 19.06 2.06
C TRP A 467 -20.95 17.72 1.44
N ASN A 468 -19.68 17.37 1.47
CA ASN A 468 -19.21 16.05 1.01
C ASN A 468 -19.82 14.92 1.84
N ALA A 469 -19.95 15.06 3.15
CA ALA A 469 -20.59 14.08 4.02
C ALA A 469 -22.09 13.94 3.71
N VAL A 470 -22.82 15.05 3.49
CA VAL A 470 -24.24 15.06 3.11
C VAL A 470 -24.44 14.33 1.77
N ILE A 471 -23.68 14.71 0.73
CA ILE A 471 -23.79 14.09 -0.61
C ILE A 471 -23.50 12.59 -0.53
N ARG A 472 -22.42 12.21 0.14
CA ARG A 472 -22.00 10.81 0.28
C ARG A 472 -23.06 9.97 0.99
N GLN A 473 -23.59 10.47 2.11
CA GLN A 473 -24.57 9.73 2.88
C GLN A 473 -25.93 9.72 2.18
N ALA A 474 -26.28 10.76 1.40
CA ALA A 474 -27.46 10.79 0.56
C ALA A 474 -27.38 9.78 -0.61
N LEU A 475 -26.19 9.56 -1.19
CA LEU A 475 -25.97 8.51 -2.18
C LEU A 475 -26.19 7.11 -1.57
N ILE A 476 -25.61 6.85 -0.38
CA ILE A 476 -25.78 5.58 0.34
C ILE A 476 -27.22 5.34 0.79
N ALA A 477 -27.94 6.41 1.14
CA ALA A 477 -29.34 6.34 1.52
C ALA A 477 -30.31 6.27 0.33
N GLY A 478 -29.79 6.36 -0.90
CA GLY A 478 -30.57 6.24 -2.14
C GLY A 478 -31.38 7.47 -2.52
N TYR A 479 -31.13 8.63 -1.91
CA TYR A 479 -31.76 9.91 -2.32
C TYR A 479 -31.13 10.51 -3.57
N LEU A 480 -29.84 10.24 -3.75
CA LEU A 480 -29.05 10.62 -4.91
C LEU A 480 -28.50 9.38 -5.61
N SER A 481 -28.12 9.53 -6.87
CA SER A 481 -27.38 8.54 -7.64
C SER A 481 -26.28 9.23 -8.44
N LYS A 482 -25.25 8.47 -8.81
CA LYS A 482 -24.19 8.94 -9.71
C LYS A 482 -24.38 8.36 -11.10
N ASP A 483 -24.41 9.22 -12.09
CA ASP A 483 -24.32 8.83 -13.49
C ASP A 483 -22.86 8.57 -13.86
N VAL A 484 -22.47 7.31 -13.74
CA VAL A 484 -21.07 6.88 -13.98
C VAL A 484 -20.73 6.93 -15.46
N GLU A 485 -21.69 6.83 -16.37
CA GLU A 485 -21.45 6.94 -17.82
C GLU A 485 -20.99 8.35 -18.23
N HIS A 486 -21.42 9.35 -17.47
CA HIS A 486 -21.04 10.73 -17.65
C HIS A 486 -20.10 11.22 -16.54
N TYR A 487 -19.13 10.38 -16.17
CA TYR A 487 -18.05 10.71 -15.22
C TYR A 487 -18.50 11.16 -13.82
N GLY A 488 -19.62 10.63 -13.33
CA GLY A 488 -20.05 10.83 -11.96
C GLY A 488 -20.94 12.05 -11.72
N LEU A 489 -21.73 12.46 -12.74
CA LEU A 489 -22.76 13.49 -12.55
C LEU A 489 -23.78 13.06 -11.48
N LEU A 490 -24.19 14.01 -10.65
CA LEU A 490 -25.18 13.74 -9.62
C LEU A 490 -26.59 13.81 -10.20
N LYS A 491 -27.41 12.83 -9.86
CA LYS A 491 -28.83 12.74 -10.23
C LYS A 491 -29.68 12.58 -8.98
N VAL A 492 -30.90 13.12 -9.02
CA VAL A 492 -31.85 12.97 -7.93
C VAL A 492 -32.74 11.75 -8.22
N THR A 493 -32.83 10.83 -7.27
CA THR A 493 -33.68 9.64 -7.40
C THR A 493 -35.18 9.98 -7.17
N GLU A 494 -36.10 9.04 -7.46
CA GLU A 494 -37.48 9.21 -7.08
C GLU A 494 -37.68 9.42 -5.57
N GLU A 495 -36.88 8.73 -4.75
CA GLU A 495 -36.88 8.91 -3.29
C GLU A 495 -36.36 10.29 -2.88
N GLY A 496 -35.35 10.82 -3.59
CA GLY A 496 -34.87 12.20 -3.40
C GLY A 496 -35.97 13.23 -3.73
N HIS A 497 -36.69 13.08 -4.83
CA HIS A 497 -37.80 13.95 -5.16
C HIS A 497 -38.96 13.83 -4.15
N LYS A 498 -39.24 12.64 -3.62
CA LYS A 498 -40.22 12.46 -2.54
C LYS A 498 -39.76 13.12 -1.25
N PHE A 499 -38.47 13.01 -0.92
CA PHE A 499 -37.88 13.64 0.24
C PHE A 499 -38.02 15.18 0.19
N LEU A 500 -37.72 15.80 -0.95
CA LEU A 500 -37.85 17.24 -1.12
C LEU A 500 -39.31 17.74 -0.93
N LYS A 501 -40.29 16.95 -1.41
CA LYS A 501 -41.73 17.27 -1.25
C LYS A 501 -42.22 17.12 0.20
N LYS A 502 -41.67 16.17 0.92
CA LYS A 502 -42.02 15.90 2.33
C LYS A 502 -40.74 15.55 3.12
N PRO A 503 -39.96 16.56 3.51
CA PRO A 503 -38.75 16.32 4.25
C PRO A 503 -38.99 15.58 5.55
N LYS A 504 -38.07 14.67 5.87
CA LYS A 504 -38.07 13.89 7.12
C LYS A 504 -36.66 14.01 7.74
N SER A 505 -36.50 13.65 9.02
CA SER A 505 -35.21 13.62 9.67
C SER A 505 -34.19 12.84 8.82
N PHE A 506 -33.08 13.48 8.52
CA PHE A 506 -31.93 12.90 7.84
C PHE A 506 -30.70 13.24 8.67
N LYS A 507 -30.10 12.24 9.28
CA LYS A 507 -28.94 12.41 10.14
C LYS A 507 -27.70 11.93 9.43
N ILE A 508 -26.64 12.72 9.54
CA ILE A 508 -25.31 12.39 9.05
C ILE A 508 -24.31 12.29 10.20
N THR A 509 -23.22 11.59 9.96
CA THR A 509 -22.02 11.62 10.79
C THR A 509 -20.94 12.44 10.07
N GLU A 510 -20.23 13.27 10.82
CA GLU A 510 -19.10 14.02 10.28
C GLU A 510 -18.01 13.06 9.80
N ASP A 511 -17.38 13.39 8.68
CA ASP A 511 -16.30 12.58 8.14
C ASP A 511 -15.07 12.56 9.06
N ASN A 512 -14.21 11.56 8.85
CA ASN A 512 -12.95 11.46 9.55
C ASN A 512 -11.98 12.53 9.00
N ASP A 513 -11.30 13.21 9.90
CA ASP A 513 -10.27 14.17 9.53
C ASP A 513 -8.91 13.48 9.56
N PHE A 514 -8.28 13.40 8.38
CA PHE A 514 -6.93 12.91 8.18
C PHE A 514 -6.00 14.02 7.70
N GLU A 515 -6.37 15.31 7.89
CA GLU A 515 -5.42 16.37 7.78
C GLU A 515 -4.31 16.12 8.78
N GLU A 516 -3.07 16.25 8.32
CA GLU A 516 -1.95 16.19 9.25
C GLU A 516 -2.23 17.19 10.38
N VAL A 517 -2.43 16.70 11.59
CA VAL A 517 -1.87 17.43 12.71
C VAL A 517 -0.39 17.57 12.28
N GLU A 518 0.04 18.74 11.87
CA GLU A 518 1.42 19.12 11.94
C GLU A 518 1.80 18.91 13.41
N GLU A 519 2.04 17.67 13.79
CA GLU A 519 3.02 17.41 14.82
C GLU A 519 4.24 18.07 14.21
N GLU A 520 4.60 19.23 14.73
CA GLU A 520 5.90 19.84 14.52
C GLU A 520 6.85 18.67 14.40
N VAL A 521 7.45 18.48 13.22
CA VAL A 521 8.46 17.45 13.01
C VAL A 521 9.43 17.71 14.14
N PRO A 522 9.49 16.88 15.19
CA PRO A 522 10.55 17.05 16.15
C PRO A 522 11.78 16.88 15.28
N ALA A 523 12.58 17.90 15.18
CA ALA A 523 13.87 17.86 14.55
C ALA A 523 14.49 16.52 14.98
N ARG A 524 14.76 15.64 14.01
CA ARG A 524 15.22 14.25 14.11
C ARG A 524 15.70 13.89 15.53
N GLY A 525 14.80 13.43 16.41
CA GLY A 525 15.16 13.07 17.77
C GLY A 525 14.02 13.30 18.77
N GLY A 526 13.25 12.25 19.04
CA GLY A 526 12.48 12.11 20.27
C GLY A 526 11.05 12.62 20.23
N GLY A 527 10.11 11.71 20.50
CA GLY A 527 8.75 12.04 20.89
C GLY A 527 8.74 13.02 22.07
N SER A 528 7.67 13.81 22.18
CA SER A 528 7.45 14.74 23.28
C SER A 528 7.18 14.01 24.61
N CYS A 529 8.19 13.31 25.13
CA CYS A 529 8.36 13.17 26.55
C CYS A 529 9.22 14.36 26.99
N ALA A 530 8.75 15.14 27.94
CA ALA A 530 9.58 16.18 28.58
C ALA A 530 10.89 15.52 29.04
N VAL A 531 12.02 16.19 28.76
CA VAL A 531 13.33 15.76 29.25
C VAL A 531 13.21 15.54 30.76
N ASP A 532 13.60 14.35 31.25
CA ASP A 532 13.65 14.10 32.68
C ASP A 532 14.76 14.97 33.32
N PRO A 533 14.45 16.05 34.06
CA PRO A 533 15.46 16.96 34.55
C PRO A 533 16.41 16.33 35.56
N ALA A 534 15.93 15.32 36.31
CA ALA A 534 16.72 14.62 37.31
C ALA A 534 17.75 13.72 36.64
N LEU A 535 17.30 12.91 35.66
CA LEU A 535 18.18 12.04 34.88
C LEU A 535 19.20 12.87 34.08
N TYR A 536 18.75 13.95 33.44
CA TYR A 536 19.64 14.82 32.66
C TYR A 536 20.78 15.41 33.52
N SER A 537 20.47 15.89 34.72
CA SER A 537 21.50 16.35 35.68
C SER A 537 22.47 15.24 36.05
N MET A 538 21.97 14.03 36.32
CA MET A 538 22.80 12.85 36.67
C MET A 538 23.73 12.45 35.51
N LEU A 539 23.23 12.52 34.27
CA LEU A 539 24.03 12.22 33.06
C LEU A 539 25.16 13.26 32.85
N LYS A 540 24.86 14.56 33.07
CA LYS A 540 25.88 15.62 33.04
C LYS A 540 26.98 15.42 34.08
N ASP A 541 26.59 15.05 35.29
CA ASP A 541 27.55 14.76 36.37
C ASP A 541 28.43 13.53 36.06
N LEU A 542 27.83 12.48 35.50
CA LEU A 542 28.57 11.31 35.06
C LEU A 542 29.54 11.66 33.93
N ARG A 543 29.12 12.42 32.93
CA ARG A 543 29.94 12.91 31.84
C ARG A 543 31.15 13.71 32.38
N LYS A 544 30.91 14.61 33.33
CA LYS A 544 31.97 15.42 33.95
C LYS A 544 32.95 14.57 34.74
N LYS A 545 32.50 13.49 35.40
CA LYS A 545 33.39 12.54 36.10
C LYS A 545 34.25 11.76 35.13
N LEU A 546 33.65 11.28 34.02
CA LEU A 546 34.37 10.53 32.98
C LEU A 546 35.36 11.42 32.21
N SER A 547 34.99 12.65 31.92
CA SER A 547 35.87 13.66 31.29
C SER A 547 37.15 13.86 32.10
N LYS A 548 37.03 14.05 33.40
CA LYS A 548 38.19 14.17 34.29
C LYS A 548 39.02 12.89 34.38
N LYS A 549 38.38 11.71 34.33
CA LYS A 549 39.06 10.40 34.43
C LYS A 549 39.84 10.07 33.14
N LEU A 550 39.31 10.51 32.00
CA LEU A 550 39.88 10.19 30.69
C LEU A 550 40.73 11.34 30.10
N GLU A 551 40.76 12.48 30.81
CA GLU A 551 41.50 13.70 30.39
C GLU A 551 41.07 14.18 29.00
N VAL A 552 39.72 14.15 28.71
CA VAL A 552 39.16 14.64 27.46
C VAL A 552 38.01 15.65 27.76
N PRO A 553 37.79 16.64 26.90
CA PRO A 553 36.66 17.56 27.07
C PRO A 553 35.31 16.85 27.17
N PRO A 554 34.36 17.35 27.98
CA PRO A 554 33.05 16.67 28.19
C PRO A 554 32.25 16.41 26.93
N TYR A 555 32.30 17.32 25.96
CA TYR A 555 31.56 17.21 24.70
C TYR A 555 32.10 16.11 23.78
N VAL A 556 33.36 15.70 23.94
CA VAL A 556 33.95 14.57 23.21
C VAL A 556 33.30 13.25 23.60
N ILE A 557 32.89 13.11 24.86
CA ILE A 557 32.16 11.91 25.34
C ILE A 557 30.78 11.90 24.72
N PHE A 558 29.90 12.83 25.11
CA PHE A 558 28.59 13.03 24.54
C PHE A 558 28.22 14.52 24.60
N GLN A 559 27.60 15.02 23.51
CA GLN A 559 27.12 16.38 23.46
C GLN A 559 25.83 16.54 24.28
N ASP A 560 25.46 17.79 24.62
CA ASP A 560 24.24 18.08 25.39
C ASP A 560 22.97 17.55 24.72
N PRO A 561 22.76 17.70 23.39
CA PRO A 561 21.60 17.11 22.73
C PRO A 561 21.52 15.58 22.84
N SER A 562 22.68 14.89 22.89
CA SER A 562 22.71 13.44 23.10
C SER A 562 22.28 13.07 24.52
N LEU A 563 22.68 13.85 25.53
CA LEU A 563 22.25 13.63 26.92
C LEU A 563 20.78 13.95 27.13
N GLU A 564 20.25 14.99 26.47
CA GLU A 564 18.83 15.30 26.46
C GLU A 564 18.02 14.16 25.85
N ALA A 565 18.46 13.64 24.72
CA ALA A 565 17.85 12.48 24.09
C ALA A 565 17.92 11.22 24.99
N MET A 566 19.03 11.00 25.72
CA MET A 566 19.15 9.91 26.68
C MET A 566 18.16 10.08 27.87
N ALA A 567 17.97 11.32 28.36
CA ALA A 567 17.04 11.63 29.44
C ALA A 567 15.58 11.63 29.02
N THR A 568 15.30 11.57 27.71
CA THR A 568 13.96 11.47 27.13
C THR A 568 13.62 10.02 26.80
N ILE A 569 14.62 9.25 26.35
CA ILE A 569 14.45 7.94 25.72
C ILE A 569 14.80 6.78 26.66
N TYR A 570 15.60 7.02 27.67
CA TYR A 570 16.06 6.05 28.69
C TYR A 570 16.77 4.80 28.11
N PRO A 571 17.85 4.91 27.29
CA PRO A 571 18.55 3.75 26.77
C PRO A 571 19.26 2.97 27.87
N VAL A 572 18.99 1.68 28.03
CA VAL A 572 19.58 0.81 29.08
C VAL A 572 20.53 -0.23 28.50
N THR A 573 20.62 -0.36 27.18
CA THR A 573 21.58 -1.23 26.49
C THR A 573 22.47 -0.43 25.56
N LEU A 574 23.65 -0.98 25.23
CA LEU A 574 24.55 -0.33 24.25
C LEU A 574 23.95 -0.22 22.87
N GLU A 575 23.09 -1.16 22.49
CA GLU A 575 22.38 -1.14 21.22
C GLU A 575 21.34 -0.01 21.17
N GLU A 576 20.62 0.20 22.25
CA GLU A 576 19.67 1.31 22.39
C GLU A 576 20.41 2.65 22.39
N LEU A 577 21.57 2.72 23.06
CA LEU A 577 22.38 3.92 23.14
C LEU A 577 22.93 4.35 21.77
N GLN A 578 23.23 3.39 20.87
CA GLN A 578 23.66 3.69 19.50
C GLN A 578 22.58 4.37 18.65
N ASN A 579 21.32 4.28 19.03
CA ASN A 579 20.21 4.93 18.34
C ASN A 579 20.00 6.38 18.77
N ILE A 580 20.73 6.85 19.77
CA ILE A 580 20.71 8.25 20.21
C ILE A 580 21.43 9.13 19.20
N PRO A 581 20.86 10.26 18.75
CA PRO A 581 21.54 11.21 17.89
C PRO A 581 22.90 11.63 18.46
N GLY A 582 23.94 11.56 17.63
CA GLY A 582 25.32 11.88 18.04
C GLY A 582 26.04 10.76 18.82
N VAL A 583 25.44 9.57 18.94
CA VAL A 583 26.06 8.39 19.57
C VAL A 583 26.19 7.28 18.54
N GLY A 584 27.36 7.09 17.99
CA GLY A 584 27.67 5.96 17.11
C GLY A 584 28.18 4.73 17.89
N ALA A 585 28.33 3.62 17.17
CA ALA A 585 28.80 2.35 17.74
C ALA A 585 30.12 2.47 18.51
N GLY A 586 31.07 3.28 18.03
CA GLY A 586 32.34 3.53 18.66
C GLY A 586 32.22 4.22 20.03
N LYS A 587 31.42 5.30 20.09
CA LYS A 587 31.17 6.03 21.36
C LYS A 587 30.37 5.21 22.36
N ALA A 588 29.32 4.50 21.88
CA ALA A 588 28.54 3.62 22.72
C ALA A 588 29.41 2.53 23.37
N LYS A 589 30.28 1.90 22.60
CA LYS A 589 31.19 0.87 23.10
C LYS A 589 32.23 1.42 24.09
N ARG A 590 32.72 2.63 23.84
CA ARG A 590 33.83 3.24 24.62
C ARG A 590 33.34 3.87 25.93
N TYR A 591 32.17 4.54 25.91
CA TYR A 591 31.67 5.34 27.02
C TYR A 591 30.31 4.88 27.56
N GLY A 592 29.55 4.12 26.78
CA GLY A 592 28.10 3.91 27.02
C GLY A 592 27.76 3.04 28.23
N GLU A 593 28.63 2.12 28.65
CA GLU A 593 28.28 1.14 29.68
C GLU A 593 27.89 1.78 31.02
N GLU A 594 28.62 2.82 31.45
CA GLU A 594 28.34 3.52 32.71
C GLU A 594 27.06 4.35 32.61
N PHE A 595 26.77 4.91 31.42
CA PHE A 595 25.51 5.65 31.16
C PHE A 595 24.30 4.71 31.14
N CYS A 596 24.38 3.59 30.45
CA CYS A 596 23.31 2.58 30.44
C CYS A 596 23.01 2.05 31.85
N LYS A 597 24.04 1.79 32.68
CA LYS A 597 23.86 1.35 34.06
C LYS A 597 23.15 2.42 34.93
N LEU A 598 23.54 3.69 34.76
CA LEU A 598 22.91 4.80 35.48
C LEU A 598 21.43 4.95 35.11
N ILE A 599 21.15 4.95 33.80
CA ILE A 599 19.78 5.08 33.28
C ILE A 599 18.92 3.91 33.74
N LYS A 600 19.43 2.68 33.63
CA LYS A 600 18.71 1.47 34.07
C LYS A 600 18.31 1.55 35.54
N ARG A 601 19.25 1.93 36.42
CA ARG A 601 18.98 2.09 37.83
C ARG A 601 17.94 3.19 38.10
N HIS A 602 18.03 4.32 37.38
CA HIS A 602 17.06 5.42 37.52
C HIS A 602 15.64 4.97 37.11
N CYS A 603 15.50 4.19 36.04
CA CYS A 603 14.22 3.63 35.62
C CYS A 603 13.65 2.65 36.65
N GLU A 604 14.47 1.77 37.20
CA GLU A 604 14.07 0.79 38.22
C GLU A 604 13.64 1.47 39.55
N GLU A 605 14.39 2.50 40.00
CA GLU A 605 14.10 3.23 41.24
C GLU A 605 12.83 4.10 41.17
N ASN A 606 12.44 4.57 39.98
CA ASN A 606 11.31 5.47 39.77
C ASN A 606 10.13 4.79 39.07
N GLU A 607 10.15 3.47 38.86
CA GLU A 607 9.10 2.68 38.20
C GLU A 607 8.71 3.27 36.82
N ILE A 608 9.70 3.79 36.07
CA ILE A 608 9.47 4.43 34.77
C ILE A 608 9.19 3.35 33.72
N GLU A 609 7.98 3.32 33.19
CA GLU A 609 7.67 2.58 31.96
C GLU A 609 8.37 3.25 30.80
N ARG A 610 9.41 2.59 30.27
CA ARG A 610 10.25 3.18 29.22
C ARG A 610 9.49 3.21 27.89
N PRO A 611 9.66 4.28 27.07
CA PRO A 611 9.17 4.29 25.70
C PRO A 611 9.73 3.15 24.83
N GLU A 612 10.74 2.43 25.32
CA GLU A 612 11.57 1.47 24.59
C GLU A 612 11.00 0.07 24.46
N ASP A 613 10.10 -0.36 25.30
CA ASP A 613 9.36 -1.61 25.10
C ASP A 613 8.51 -1.55 23.82
N LEU A 614 8.51 -0.38 23.15
CA LEU A 614 7.80 -0.04 21.92
C LEU A 614 8.72 0.42 20.75
N ARG A 615 10.06 0.28 20.84
CA ARG A 615 10.96 0.82 19.80
C ARG A 615 11.13 -0.08 18.60
N VAL A 616 10.93 0.57 17.44
CA VAL A 616 11.35 0.10 16.12
C VAL A 616 12.88 0.20 16.02
N ARG A 617 13.56 -0.91 15.86
CA ARG A 617 14.96 -0.92 15.44
C ARG A 617 15.02 -0.41 14.00
N THR A 618 15.51 0.80 13.79
CA THR A 618 15.79 1.30 12.44
C THR A 618 17.08 0.65 11.94
N VAL A 619 17.07 0.16 10.72
CA VAL A 619 18.30 -0.19 10.02
C VAL A 619 19.05 1.12 9.81
N ALA A 620 20.26 1.23 10.35
CA ALA A 620 21.13 2.35 10.04
C ALA A 620 21.30 2.37 8.53
N ASN A 621 20.59 3.27 7.85
CA ASN A 621 20.81 3.56 6.46
C ASN A 621 22.23 4.13 6.40
N LYS A 622 23.23 3.27 6.12
CA LYS A 622 24.52 3.74 5.64
C LYS A 622 24.20 4.39 4.30
N SER A 623 23.95 5.68 4.33
CA SER A 623 23.74 6.47 3.13
C SER A 623 24.85 6.06 2.17
N LYS A 624 24.51 5.65 0.94
CA LYS A 624 25.51 5.33 -0.09
C LYS A 624 26.52 6.48 -0.23
N MET A 625 26.11 7.69 0.09
CA MET A 625 26.88 8.91 0.12
C MET A 625 27.91 8.87 1.25
N LYS A 626 27.51 8.59 2.51
CA LYS A 626 28.45 8.51 3.65
C LYS A 626 29.49 7.43 3.47
N VAL A 627 29.10 6.23 3.02
CA VAL A 627 30.04 5.15 2.72
C VAL A 627 31.01 5.56 1.60
N SER A 628 30.50 6.24 0.56
CA SER A 628 31.32 6.72 -0.55
C SER A 628 32.28 7.83 -0.14
N ILE A 629 31.90 8.72 0.78
CA ILE A 629 32.79 9.76 1.37
C ILE A 629 33.89 9.09 2.20
N ILE A 630 33.55 8.16 3.10
CA ILE A 630 34.52 7.41 3.91
C ILE A 630 35.55 6.72 3.01
N GLN A 631 35.09 5.99 1.98
CA GLN A 631 35.97 5.29 1.04
C GLN A 631 36.88 6.22 0.23
N ALA A 632 36.41 7.44 -0.10
CA ALA A 632 37.22 8.42 -0.81
C ALA A 632 38.31 9.01 0.12
N ILE A 633 37.99 9.32 1.37
CA ILE A 633 38.93 9.77 2.39
C ILE A 633 39.95 8.68 2.69
N ASP A 634 39.56 7.41 2.82
CA ASP A 634 40.48 6.28 3.02
C ASP A 634 41.47 6.11 1.85
N ARG A 635 41.06 6.53 0.64
CA ARG A 635 41.92 6.57 -0.56
C ARG A 635 42.74 7.84 -0.68
N LYS A 636 42.65 8.74 0.31
CA LYS A 636 43.31 10.05 0.33
C LYS A 636 42.96 10.94 -0.88
N VAL A 637 41.69 10.92 -1.32
CA VAL A 637 41.18 11.85 -2.33
C VAL A 637 41.01 13.21 -1.65
N ALA A 638 41.43 14.29 -2.29
CA ALA A 638 41.26 15.65 -1.75
C ALA A 638 39.77 15.96 -1.52
N LEU A 639 39.46 16.67 -0.42
CA LEU A 639 38.06 16.89 -0.02
C LEU A 639 37.29 17.70 -1.06
N ASP A 640 37.92 18.65 -1.72
CA ASP A 640 37.35 19.44 -2.83
C ASP A 640 36.95 18.56 -4.02
N ASP A 641 37.81 17.60 -4.37
CA ASP A 641 37.54 16.63 -5.44
C ASP A 641 36.39 15.70 -5.04
N ILE A 642 36.25 15.37 -3.76
CA ILE A 642 35.11 14.60 -3.25
C ILE A 642 33.83 15.41 -3.40
N ALA A 643 33.82 16.70 -3.00
CA ALA A 643 32.69 17.60 -3.16
C ALA A 643 32.26 17.71 -4.63
N LEU A 644 33.24 17.97 -5.52
CA LEU A 644 33.01 18.07 -6.96
C LEU A 644 32.44 16.79 -7.55
N SER A 645 33.00 15.63 -7.17
CA SER A 645 32.55 14.31 -7.65
C SER A 645 31.12 13.94 -7.19
N LYS A 646 30.66 14.55 -6.08
CA LYS A 646 29.31 14.36 -5.53
C LYS A 646 28.31 15.42 -6.00
N GLY A 647 28.80 16.49 -6.64
CA GLY A 647 27.98 17.62 -7.08
C GLY A 647 27.38 18.40 -5.91
N ILE A 648 28.11 18.54 -4.81
CA ILE A 648 27.74 19.30 -3.60
C ILE A 648 28.78 20.40 -3.34
N GLU A 649 28.38 21.43 -2.63
CA GLU A 649 29.29 22.49 -2.19
C GLU A 649 30.25 21.95 -1.10
N PHE A 650 31.42 22.59 -0.97
CA PHE A 650 32.45 22.18 0.01
C PHE A 650 31.93 22.25 1.45
N GLY A 651 31.16 23.29 1.79
CA GLY A 651 30.50 23.41 3.09
C GLY A 651 29.54 22.27 3.40
N GLU A 652 28.74 21.84 2.41
CA GLU A 652 27.83 20.67 2.55
C GLU A 652 28.61 19.35 2.74
N LEU A 653 29.79 19.23 2.11
CA LEU A 653 30.66 18.08 2.34
C LEU A 653 31.20 18.09 3.78
N LEU A 654 31.62 19.24 4.30
CA LEU A 654 32.08 19.36 5.68
C LEU A 654 30.99 18.97 6.68
N ASP A 655 29.73 19.38 6.44
CA ASP A 655 28.59 18.97 7.27
C ASP A 655 28.42 17.44 7.32
N GLU A 656 28.56 16.77 6.17
CA GLU A 656 28.48 15.31 6.10
C GLU A 656 29.68 14.63 6.78
N VAL A 657 30.89 15.16 6.62
CA VAL A 657 32.12 14.63 7.25
C VAL A 657 32.04 14.82 8.78
N GLU A 658 31.62 15.99 9.25
CA GLU A 658 31.36 16.24 10.67
C GLU A 658 30.34 15.25 11.23
N ALA A 659 29.20 15.04 10.55
CA ALA A 659 28.20 14.08 10.97
C ALA A 659 28.73 12.63 11.03
N ILE A 660 29.70 12.28 10.18
CA ILE A 660 30.38 10.98 10.19
C ILE A 660 31.27 10.85 11.44
N VAL A 661 32.10 11.86 11.72
CA VAL A 661 33.01 11.83 12.87
C VAL A 661 32.27 11.88 14.19
N TYR A 662 31.24 12.72 14.29
CA TYR A 662 30.37 12.79 15.49
C TYR A 662 29.58 11.50 15.74
N SER A 663 29.30 10.71 14.69
CA SER A 663 28.69 9.39 14.84
C SER A 663 29.64 8.31 15.38
N GLY A 664 30.91 8.62 15.57
CA GLY A 664 31.95 7.71 16.10
C GLY A 664 32.73 6.96 15.02
N THR A 665 32.75 7.47 13.79
CA THR A 665 33.59 6.91 12.72
C THR A 665 34.89 7.68 12.63
N LYS A 666 36.03 6.99 12.80
CA LYS A 666 37.37 7.59 12.66
C LYS A 666 37.66 7.88 11.19
N LEU A 667 38.04 9.13 10.89
CA LEU A 667 38.50 9.56 9.58
C LEU A 667 39.89 10.17 9.70
N ASN A 668 40.77 9.93 8.73
CA ASN A 668 42.07 10.57 8.66
C ASN A 668 42.06 11.54 7.48
N ILE A 669 42.10 12.82 7.80
CA ILE A 669 42.16 13.93 6.83
C ILE A 669 43.48 14.69 6.89
N ASP A 670 44.53 14.17 7.59
CA ASP A 670 45.83 14.82 7.74
C ASP A 670 46.47 15.19 6.41
N TYR A 671 46.37 14.29 5.42
CA TYR A 671 46.90 14.51 4.08
C TYR A 671 46.31 15.74 3.38
N PHE A 672 45.08 16.14 3.70
CA PHE A 672 44.42 17.32 3.16
C PHE A 672 44.77 18.56 3.98
N LEU A 673 44.83 18.44 5.30
CA LEU A 673 45.23 19.53 6.20
C LEU A 673 46.67 19.98 5.95
N GLU A 674 47.62 19.06 5.75
CA GLU A 674 48.99 19.35 5.41
C GLU A 674 49.19 20.08 4.08
N GLU A 675 48.22 19.96 3.17
CA GLU A 675 48.22 20.62 1.85
C GLU A 675 47.66 22.06 1.89
N ILE A 676 46.67 22.32 2.75
CA ILE A 676 45.93 23.58 2.74
C ILE A 676 46.27 24.51 3.90
N MET A 677 46.95 24.05 4.95
CA MET A 677 47.19 24.79 6.19
C MET A 677 48.64 24.61 6.66
N ASP A 678 49.25 25.67 7.18
CA ASP A 678 50.54 25.55 7.83
C ASP A 678 50.46 24.89 9.23
N GLU A 679 51.60 24.40 9.70
CA GLU A 679 51.68 23.62 10.92
C GLU A 679 51.35 24.46 12.18
N ASP A 680 51.65 25.75 12.15
CA ASP A 680 51.40 26.67 13.29
C ASP A 680 49.91 26.94 13.44
N HIS A 681 49.16 27.24 12.32
CA HIS A 681 47.70 27.42 12.33
C HIS A 681 46.96 26.13 12.78
N LEU A 682 47.42 24.96 12.31
CA LEU A 682 46.86 23.69 12.70
C LEU A 682 47.00 23.45 14.21
N LEU A 683 48.15 23.74 14.77
CA LEU A 683 48.42 23.55 16.19
C LEU A 683 47.63 24.52 17.07
N ASP A 684 47.52 25.80 16.68
CA ASP A 684 46.76 26.80 17.44
C ASP A 684 45.26 26.44 17.53
N ILE A 685 44.63 26.02 16.42
CA ILE A 685 43.24 25.61 16.42
C ILE A 685 43.09 24.28 17.19
N TYR A 686 44.00 23.34 17.03
CA TYR A 686 43.97 22.06 17.72
C TYR A 686 44.08 22.21 19.24
N ASP A 687 45.01 23.04 19.74
CA ASP A 687 45.20 23.32 21.16
C ASP A 687 43.97 24.07 21.73
N TYR A 688 43.36 24.99 20.96
CA TYR A 688 42.09 25.61 21.35
C TYR A 688 41.02 24.53 21.66
N PHE A 689 40.76 23.60 20.75
CA PHE A 689 39.77 22.55 20.99
C PHE A 689 40.11 21.59 22.12
N LYS A 690 41.37 21.44 22.43
CA LYS A 690 41.84 20.64 23.55
C LYS A 690 41.56 21.27 24.91
N GLU A 691 41.65 22.60 25.00
CA GLU A 691 41.44 23.38 26.22
C GLU A 691 40.02 23.88 26.38
N SER A 692 39.28 24.05 25.28
CA SER A 692 37.94 24.59 25.25
C SER A 692 36.90 23.65 25.92
N THR A 693 35.83 24.25 26.46
CA THR A 693 34.66 23.55 27.00
C THR A 693 33.51 23.43 26.00
N THR A 694 33.63 24.09 24.83
CA THR A 694 32.64 24.12 23.74
C THR A 694 33.30 23.68 22.44
N ASP A 695 32.46 23.17 21.51
CA ASP A 695 32.88 22.79 20.16
C ASP A 695 32.23 23.71 19.08
N LYS A 696 31.73 24.87 19.51
CA LYS A 696 31.12 25.83 18.60
C LYS A 696 32.17 26.57 17.80
N ILE A 697 31.91 26.70 16.51
CA ILE A 697 32.80 27.40 15.58
C ILE A 697 32.88 28.89 15.91
N ASP A 698 31.71 29.52 16.19
CA ASP A 698 31.66 30.94 16.52
C ASP A 698 32.52 31.27 17.74
N ASP A 699 32.45 30.45 18.81
CA ASP A 699 33.23 30.65 20.02
C ASP A 699 34.73 30.48 19.70
N ALA A 700 35.14 29.58 18.79
CA ALA A 700 36.50 29.39 18.36
C ALA A 700 37.04 30.57 17.54
N LEU A 701 36.25 31.07 16.60
CA LEU A 701 36.65 32.22 15.78
C LEU A 701 36.77 33.48 16.62
N ASP A 702 35.92 33.69 17.62
CA ASP A 702 35.95 34.81 18.52
C ASP A 702 37.24 34.82 19.39
N GLU A 703 37.76 33.64 19.74
CA GLU A 703 38.96 33.51 20.58
C GLU A 703 40.27 33.47 19.77
N LEU A 704 40.24 32.78 18.58
CA LEU A 704 41.41 32.66 17.71
C LEU A 704 41.70 33.94 16.90
N GLY A 705 40.66 34.71 16.55
CA GLY A 705 40.76 35.97 15.83
C GLY A 705 40.65 35.86 14.32
N ASP A 706 40.78 37.04 13.64
CA ASP A 706 40.46 37.21 12.20
C ASP A 706 41.48 36.51 11.24
N ASP A 707 42.58 35.96 11.75
CA ASP A 707 43.58 35.27 10.94
C ASP A 707 43.19 33.84 10.57
N PHE A 708 42.08 33.32 11.16
CA PHE A 708 41.61 31.94 10.95
C PHE A 708 40.25 31.95 10.23
N THR A 709 40.08 31.11 9.23
CA THR A 709 38.83 30.96 8.49
C THR A 709 37.91 29.93 9.15
N GLU A 710 36.63 30.06 8.94
CA GLU A 710 35.60 29.09 9.39
C GLU A 710 35.92 27.67 8.90
N GLU A 711 36.35 27.55 7.63
CA GLU A 711 36.67 26.25 7.01
C GLU A 711 37.90 25.60 7.69
N GLU A 712 38.92 26.35 7.99
CA GLU A 712 40.10 25.84 8.71
C GLU A 712 39.74 25.35 10.11
N VAL A 713 38.98 26.13 10.85
CA VAL A 713 38.52 25.75 12.19
C VAL A 713 37.63 24.51 12.14
N ARG A 714 36.75 24.36 11.17
CA ARG A 714 35.92 23.17 10.96
C ARG A 714 36.77 21.94 10.67
N LEU A 715 37.69 22.05 9.77
CA LEU A 715 38.58 20.94 9.38
C LEU A 715 39.43 20.43 10.54
N VAL A 716 40.05 21.36 11.31
CA VAL A 716 40.85 20.95 12.49
C VAL A 716 39.93 20.37 13.59
N ARG A 717 38.73 20.89 13.77
CA ARG A 717 37.74 20.29 14.68
C ARG A 717 37.39 18.87 14.27
N ILE A 718 37.20 18.60 12.97
CA ILE A 718 36.97 17.24 12.44
C ILE A 718 38.11 16.32 12.80
N LYS A 719 39.37 16.75 12.58
CA LYS A 719 40.57 16.00 12.97
C LYS A 719 40.58 15.74 14.46
N PHE A 720 40.43 16.78 15.29
CA PHE A 720 40.45 16.67 16.75
C PHE A 720 39.40 15.67 17.27
N ILE A 721 38.16 15.75 16.81
CA ILE A 721 37.11 14.83 17.22
C ILE A 721 37.39 13.41 16.72
N SER A 722 37.92 13.27 15.51
CA SER A 722 38.28 11.97 14.93
C SER A 722 39.38 11.27 15.74
N GLU A 723 40.34 12.01 16.27
CA GLU A 723 41.46 11.46 17.07
C GLU A 723 41.07 11.20 18.52
N MET A 724 40.34 12.12 19.14
CA MET A 724 40.03 12.09 20.56
C MET A 724 38.78 11.28 20.92
N ALA A 725 37.79 11.27 20.04
CA ALA A 725 36.51 10.63 20.30
C ALA A 725 36.34 9.25 19.67
N ASN A 726 37.18 8.90 18.66
CA ASN A 726 37.00 7.70 17.81
C ASN A 726 38.23 6.77 17.73
#